data_afc9f9999d7200958544aecf8c5b3561
#
_entry.id   afc9f9999d7200958544aecf8c5b3561
#
_cell.length_a   1.000
_cell.length_b   1.000
_cell.length_c   1.000
_cell.angle_alpha   90.00
_cell.angle_beta   90.00
_cell.angle_gamma   90.00
#
_symmetry.space_group_name_H-M   'P 1'
#
loop_
_entity.id
_entity.type
_entity.pdbx_description
1 polymer ?
#
loop_
_entity_poly.entity_id
_entity_poly.type
_entity_poly.pdbx_seq_one_letter_code
_entity_poly.pdbx_strand_id
1 'polypeptide(L)'
;MEQKKGRVTIPTNLDVVKETLDIMNEWGADAIRDCDGTEFPQELKDTGAKIYATYYTTRKDNAWAKANPDEIQQMYIMSSFHTATSDKLEIHLMDHLYPDMLKVNTRDDITKWWEVIDRTTGEVVPASQWHYDETSGNVVITPVKLFHEYTVSFLAYIMWDPVHMYNAVVNDWKDVEPQITFDVRQPKTRAHSLERLRRFLDTHQYVDVVRFTTFFHQFTLIFDELAREKYVDWFGYSASVSPYVLKQFEKEVGYPFRPEYIIDQGYMNNTYRIPSKEFKDFQAFQRREVAKLAKEMVDIVHEYGKEAMMFMGDHWIGMEPFMDEFASIGLDAVVGSVGNGATLRLFSDIKNVKYTEGRFLPYFFPDTFHEGGDPVKEAKVNWVTARRAILRSPIQRIGYGGYLKLALQFPDFVQYIKEVCQEFRTLYDNIQGVTPYCVKRVAVLNCWGRMRSWGNHMVHHAIYYKQNYSYFGIIEALSGAPFDVSFISFDDILADKDLLKKFDVVINVGDADTAQSGGEYWVNETIITAVKEFVYNGGGFIGVGEPAAHQWQGKFFQLDDVLGVEEERGFNLNTDKYNWEEHRDHFILADVEGDVDFGEGKKNIFALPETRILIQNDHEVQMAVKTFGKGRGVYISGLPYSFRNSRVLYRAVLWSASAEDELNRWYSTNYNVEVHAYVKNGKYCVVNNTYESQDTVVYKGDGSSFPLHMDANEIKWYQI
;
A
#
# COMPACT_ATOMS: atom_id res chain seq x y z
N MET A 1 20.77 16.00 -31.22
CA MET A 1 20.83 14.59 -30.75
C MET A 1 19.57 13.91 -31.21
N GLU A 2 19.68 12.73 -31.81
CA GLU A 2 18.50 11.92 -32.17
C GLU A 2 17.73 11.55 -30.90
N GLN A 3 16.41 11.76 -30.88
CA GLN A 3 15.58 11.53 -29.70
C GLN A 3 15.55 10.03 -29.44
N LYS A 4 16.02 9.59 -28.24
CA LYS A 4 15.92 8.19 -27.83
C LYS A 4 14.44 7.78 -27.74
N LYS A 5 14.10 6.60 -28.25
CA LYS A 5 12.74 6.04 -28.24
C LYS A 5 12.69 4.78 -27.37
N GLY A 6 11.49 4.38 -27.02
CA GLY A 6 11.20 3.15 -26.27
C GLY A 6 11.00 3.34 -24.77
N ARG A 7 10.59 2.25 -24.10
CA ARG A 7 10.35 2.14 -22.66
C ARG A 7 9.25 3.04 -22.10
N VAL A 8 8.36 3.51 -22.97
CA VAL A 8 7.25 4.38 -22.60
C VAL A 8 5.96 3.83 -23.16
N THR A 9 4.95 3.72 -22.28
CA THR A 9 3.59 3.30 -22.63
C THR A 9 2.65 4.48 -22.50
N ILE A 10 1.82 4.72 -23.53
CA ILE A 10 0.82 5.79 -23.50
C ILE A 10 -0.61 5.23 -23.56
N PRO A 11 -1.58 5.90 -22.94
CA PRO A 11 -2.99 5.55 -23.09
C PRO A 11 -3.56 6.04 -24.40
N THR A 12 -4.63 5.40 -24.87
CA THR A 12 -5.42 5.86 -25.99
C THR A 12 -6.91 5.57 -25.83
N ASN A 13 -7.72 6.33 -26.52
CA ASN A 13 -9.15 6.11 -26.72
C ASN A 13 -9.53 6.55 -28.14
N LEU A 14 -10.73 6.17 -28.60
CA LEU A 14 -11.19 6.41 -29.97
C LEU A 14 -11.30 7.89 -30.34
N ASP A 15 -11.50 8.76 -29.37
CA ASP A 15 -11.69 10.21 -29.57
C ASP A 15 -10.40 11.02 -29.62
N VAL A 16 -9.22 10.39 -29.45
CA VAL A 16 -7.91 11.05 -29.45
C VAL A 16 -6.82 10.27 -30.25
N VAL A 17 -7.23 9.59 -31.32
CA VAL A 17 -6.31 8.74 -32.11
C VAL A 17 -5.16 9.54 -32.74
N LYS A 18 -5.47 10.69 -33.35
CA LYS A 18 -4.46 11.56 -33.96
C LYS A 18 -3.48 12.08 -32.91
N GLU A 19 -3.99 12.60 -31.81
CA GLU A 19 -3.21 13.12 -30.70
C GLU A 19 -2.36 12.00 -30.07
N THR A 20 -2.87 10.76 -30.01
CA THR A 20 -2.09 9.61 -29.57
C THR A 20 -0.87 9.39 -30.46
N LEU A 21 -1.01 9.46 -31.78
CA LEU A 21 0.10 9.33 -32.73
C LEU A 21 1.14 10.45 -32.58
N ASP A 22 0.67 11.68 -32.39
CA ASP A 22 1.55 12.84 -32.17
C ASP A 22 2.34 12.67 -30.86
N ILE A 23 1.69 12.34 -29.76
CA ILE A 23 2.32 12.12 -28.45
C ILE A 23 3.28 10.90 -28.47
N MET A 24 2.94 9.83 -29.18
CA MET A 24 3.86 8.70 -29.37
C MET A 24 5.21 9.17 -29.92
N ASN A 25 5.17 10.02 -30.95
CA ASN A 25 6.40 10.54 -31.54
C ASN A 25 7.13 11.49 -30.61
N GLU A 26 6.40 12.41 -29.95
CA GLU A 26 6.98 13.39 -29.04
C GLU A 26 7.60 12.77 -27.79
N TRP A 27 6.93 11.83 -27.15
CA TRP A 27 7.44 11.15 -25.96
C TRP A 27 8.35 9.98 -26.30
N GLY A 28 8.43 9.56 -27.56
CA GLY A 28 9.18 8.40 -28.02
C GLY A 28 8.61 7.09 -27.46
N ALA A 29 7.29 6.99 -27.38
CA ALA A 29 6.62 5.80 -26.87
C ALA A 29 6.73 4.62 -27.85
N ASP A 30 6.85 3.40 -27.30
CA ASP A 30 6.93 2.14 -28.03
C ASP A 30 5.81 1.16 -27.66
N ALA A 31 4.91 1.57 -26.79
CA ALA A 31 3.72 0.81 -26.42
C ALA A 31 2.49 1.71 -26.26
N ILE A 32 1.33 1.16 -26.59
CA ILE A 32 0.03 1.82 -26.48
C ILE A 32 -0.86 0.91 -25.65
N ARG A 33 -1.58 1.48 -24.69
CA ARG A 33 -2.62 0.77 -23.95
C ARG A 33 -4.00 1.37 -24.23
N ASP A 34 -5.01 0.54 -24.23
CA ASP A 34 -6.39 1.01 -24.24
C ASP A 34 -6.78 1.63 -22.87
N CYS A 35 -7.78 2.49 -22.92
CA CYS A 35 -8.51 2.92 -21.74
C CYS A 35 -9.81 2.12 -21.66
N ASP A 36 -10.04 1.47 -20.51
CA ASP A 36 -11.30 0.81 -20.17
C ASP A 36 -11.80 -0.29 -21.12
N GLY A 37 -10.90 -0.95 -21.84
CA GLY A 37 -11.22 -2.04 -22.77
C GLY A 37 -11.79 -1.54 -24.10
N THR A 38 -11.37 -0.36 -24.55
CA THR A 38 -11.71 0.18 -25.86
C THR A 38 -10.98 -0.55 -26.98
N GLU A 39 -11.67 -0.84 -28.09
CA GLU A 39 -11.02 -1.40 -29.28
C GLU A 39 -10.06 -0.41 -29.93
N PHE A 40 -8.95 -0.95 -30.45
CA PHE A 40 -7.96 -0.14 -31.17
C PHE A 40 -8.38 0.08 -32.61
N PRO A 41 -8.37 1.32 -33.12
CA PRO A 41 -8.54 1.60 -34.54
C PRO A 41 -7.32 1.13 -35.35
N GLN A 42 -7.49 0.94 -36.65
CA GLN A 42 -6.47 0.37 -37.53
C GLN A 42 -5.19 1.24 -37.54
N GLU A 43 -5.32 2.55 -37.53
CA GLU A 43 -4.21 3.50 -37.53
C GLU A 43 -3.24 3.27 -36.37
N LEU A 44 -3.74 2.86 -35.21
CA LEU A 44 -2.89 2.56 -34.05
C LEU A 44 -2.28 1.16 -34.15
N LYS A 45 -2.99 0.19 -34.74
CA LYS A 45 -2.46 -1.16 -34.99
C LYS A 45 -1.29 -1.15 -35.98
N ASP A 46 -1.32 -0.24 -36.94
CA ASP A 46 -0.30 -0.11 -37.99
C ASP A 46 0.99 0.63 -37.52
N THR A 47 1.02 1.15 -36.29
CA THR A 47 2.20 1.85 -35.75
C THR A 47 3.40 0.95 -35.49
N GLY A 48 3.18 -0.36 -35.34
CA GLY A 48 4.20 -1.33 -34.89
C GLY A 48 4.56 -1.20 -33.41
N ALA A 49 3.87 -0.36 -32.65
CA ALA A 49 3.99 -0.30 -31.20
C ALA A 49 3.38 -1.54 -30.54
N LYS A 50 3.92 -1.92 -29.38
CA LYS A 50 3.38 -3.00 -28.56
C LYS A 50 1.99 -2.61 -28.03
N ILE A 51 1.00 -3.46 -28.24
CA ILE A 51 -0.40 -3.17 -27.87
C ILE A 51 -0.77 -3.90 -26.60
N TYR A 52 -1.17 -3.14 -25.59
CA TYR A 52 -1.65 -3.62 -24.30
C TYR A 52 -3.18 -3.48 -24.26
N ALA A 53 -3.89 -4.58 -24.13
CA ALA A 53 -5.33 -4.57 -23.97
C ALA A 53 -5.73 -4.83 -22.51
N THR A 54 -6.58 -3.98 -21.99
CA THR A 54 -7.15 -4.12 -20.65
C THR A 54 -8.21 -5.22 -20.64
N TYR A 55 -8.07 -6.19 -19.74
CA TYR A 55 -9.01 -7.28 -19.57
C TYR A 55 -9.63 -7.28 -18.17
N TYR A 56 -10.95 -7.36 -18.12
CA TYR A 56 -11.73 -7.40 -16.89
C TYR A 56 -12.26 -8.82 -16.66
N THR A 57 -11.77 -9.48 -15.63
CA THR A 57 -12.11 -10.88 -15.33
C THR A 57 -13.51 -11.01 -14.74
N THR A 58 -13.89 -10.09 -13.84
CA THR A 58 -15.06 -10.21 -12.96
C THR A 58 -16.25 -9.32 -13.34
N ARG A 59 -16.15 -8.57 -14.40
CA ARG A 59 -17.19 -7.61 -14.86
C ARG A 59 -17.19 -7.43 -16.37
N LYS A 60 -18.01 -6.51 -16.88
CA LYS A 60 -18.26 -6.25 -18.31
C LYS A 60 -18.95 -7.42 -19.04
N ASP A 61 -19.82 -8.13 -18.31
CA ASP A 61 -20.72 -9.13 -18.84
C ASP A 61 -22.02 -9.17 -18.01
N ASN A 62 -22.75 -8.06 -18.04
CA ASN A 62 -24.01 -7.93 -17.31
C ASN A 62 -25.06 -8.99 -17.75
N ALA A 63 -25.01 -9.43 -19.02
CA ALA A 63 -25.91 -10.47 -19.51
C ALA A 63 -25.69 -11.80 -18.78
N TRP A 64 -24.41 -12.18 -18.57
CA TRP A 64 -24.07 -13.36 -17.78
C TRP A 64 -24.54 -13.21 -16.33
N ALA A 65 -24.21 -12.09 -15.69
CA ALA A 65 -24.57 -11.85 -14.29
C ALA A 65 -26.09 -11.91 -14.08
N LYS A 66 -26.88 -11.26 -14.95
CA LYS A 66 -28.35 -11.28 -14.90
C LYS A 66 -28.94 -12.67 -15.14
N ALA A 67 -28.32 -13.48 -16.01
CA ALA A 67 -28.73 -14.85 -16.27
C ALA A 67 -28.33 -15.84 -15.17
N ASN A 68 -27.33 -15.49 -14.33
CA ASN A 68 -26.78 -16.33 -13.27
C ASN A 68 -26.72 -15.59 -11.93
N PRO A 69 -27.86 -15.13 -11.39
CA PRO A 69 -27.88 -14.25 -10.23
C PRO A 69 -27.38 -14.88 -8.93
N ASP A 70 -27.28 -16.20 -8.88
CA ASP A 70 -26.67 -16.98 -7.80
C ASP A 70 -25.13 -16.97 -7.83
N GLU A 71 -24.55 -16.60 -8.96
CA GLU A 71 -23.10 -16.52 -9.16
C GLU A 71 -22.58 -15.07 -9.16
N ILE A 72 -23.43 -14.08 -8.84
CA ILE A 72 -23.00 -12.71 -8.59
C ILE A 72 -22.09 -12.69 -7.36
N GLN A 73 -21.06 -11.86 -7.42
CA GLN A 73 -20.12 -11.68 -6.31
C GLN A 73 -20.85 -11.19 -5.05
N GLN A 74 -20.46 -11.74 -3.91
CA GLN A 74 -21.05 -11.42 -2.63
C GLN A 74 -20.04 -10.82 -1.68
N MET A 75 -20.53 -10.09 -0.69
CA MET A 75 -19.71 -9.58 0.40
C MET A 75 -20.41 -9.71 1.75
N TYR A 76 -19.63 -9.73 2.82
CA TYR A 76 -20.17 -9.52 4.16
C TYR A 76 -20.34 -8.03 4.43
N ILE A 77 -21.52 -7.71 4.92
CA ILE A 77 -21.90 -6.39 5.41
C ILE A 77 -22.35 -6.54 6.86
N MET A 78 -22.11 -5.50 7.64
CA MET A 78 -22.66 -5.36 8.99
C MET A 78 -23.69 -4.24 9.02
N SER A 79 -24.83 -4.49 9.66
CA SER A 79 -25.83 -3.46 9.96
C SER A 79 -25.24 -2.35 10.84
N SER A 80 -25.91 -1.23 10.96
CA SER A 80 -25.61 -0.26 12.01
C SER A 80 -25.81 -0.87 13.39
N PHE A 81 -25.24 -0.24 14.44
CA PHE A 81 -25.45 -0.61 15.83
C PHE A 81 -26.85 -0.17 16.27
N HIS A 82 -27.58 -1.06 16.93
CA HIS A 82 -28.92 -0.78 17.42
C HIS A 82 -29.04 -1.14 18.91
N THR A 83 -29.41 -0.16 19.72
CA THR A 83 -29.64 -0.36 21.15
C THR A 83 -31.05 -0.92 21.40
N ALA A 84 -31.17 -2.03 22.14
CA ALA A 84 -32.44 -2.61 22.51
C ALA A 84 -33.11 -1.78 23.62
N THR A 85 -34.31 -1.24 23.37
CA THR A 85 -35.09 -0.45 24.31
C THR A 85 -36.36 -1.19 24.77
N SER A 86 -36.60 -2.39 24.26
CA SER A 86 -37.68 -3.30 24.64
C SER A 86 -37.15 -4.75 24.60
N ASP A 87 -38.00 -5.72 24.93
CA ASP A 87 -37.68 -7.16 24.90
C ASP A 87 -37.55 -7.75 23.49
N LYS A 88 -37.86 -6.94 22.46
CA LYS A 88 -37.75 -7.24 21.04
C LYS A 88 -37.00 -6.13 20.35
N LEU A 89 -36.09 -6.47 19.43
CA LEU A 89 -35.38 -5.53 18.58
C LEU A 89 -35.58 -5.88 17.10
N GLU A 90 -35.84 -4.89 16.28
CA GLU A 90 -35.93 -5.01 14.82
C GLU A 90 -34.81 -4.18 14.17
N ILE A 91 -34.03 -4.81 13.29
CA ILE A 91 -32.90 -4.17 12.59
C ILE A 91 -33.15 -4.31 11.09
N HIS A 92 -33.36 -3.20 10.41
CA HIS A 92 -33.45 -3.16 8.95
C HIS A 92 -32.03 -3.23 8.35
N LEU A 93 -31.77 -4.27 7.55
CA LEU A 93 -30.40 -4.58 7.12
C LEU A 93 -29.77 -3.52 6.19
N MET A 94 -30.61 -2.84 5.39
CA MET A 94 -30.13 -1.88 4.40
C MET A 94 -30.16 -0.43 4.88
N ASP A 95 -30.51 -0.19 6.15
CA ASP A 95 -30.48 1.17 6.70
C ASP A 95 -29.07 1.75 6.66
N HIS A 96 -29.01 3.04 6.29
CA HIS A 96 -27.75 3.78 6.18
C HIS A 96 -26.75 3.24 5.14
N LEU A 97 -27.27 2.50 4.13
CA LEU A 97 -26.48 2.07 2.97
C LEU A 97 -27.01 2.75 1.70
N TYR A 98 -26.13 2.97 0.74
CA TYR A 98 -26.53 3.53 -0.55
C TYR A 98 -27.49 2.58 -1.28
N PRO A 99 -28.64 3.09 -1.80
CA PRO A 99 -29.62 2.24 -2.46
C PRO A 99 -29.05 1.59 -3.74
N ASP A 100 -29.59 0.44 -4.11
CA ASP A 100 -29.26 -0.32 -5.32
C ASP A 100 -27.82 -0.84 -5.45
N MET A 101 -26.95 -0.54 -4.47
CA MET A 101 -25.58 -1.02 -4.48
C MET A 101 -25.49 -2.51 -4.16
N LEU A 102 -26.33 -2.96 -3.26
CA LEU A 102 -26.31 -4.31 -2.69
C LEU A 102 -27.70 -4.93 -2.71
N LYS A 103 -27.75 -6.25 -2.75
CA LYS A 103 -28.97 -7.03 -2.55
C LYS A 103 -28.72 -8.12 -1.51
N VAL A 104 -29.52 -8.12 -0.46
CA VAL A 104 -29.40 -9.14 0.60
C VAL A 104 -29.53 -10.54 0.00
N ASN A 105 -28.65 -11.46 0.39
CA ASN A 105 -28.72 -12.86 -0.02
C ASN A 105 -29.62 -13.65 0.94
N THR A 106 -30.82 -13.96 0.49
CA THR A 106 -31.80 -14.81 1.19
C THR A 106 -31.99 -16.18 0.53
N ARG A 107 -31.21 -16.50 -0.50
CA ARG A 107 -31.29 -17.78 -1.24
C ARG A 107 -30.61 -18.93 -0.49
N ASP A 108 -29.55 -18.61 0.24
CA ASP A 108 -28.79 -19.57 1.01
C ASP A 108 -29.33 -19.64 2.46
N ASP A 109 -28.92 -20.65 3.20
CA ASP A 109 -29.28 -20.79 4.62
C ASP A 109 -28.71 -19.63 5.44
N ILE A 110 -29.53 -18.63 5.72
CA ILE A 110 -29.14 -17.43 6.45
C ILE A 110 -28.70 -17.76 7.88
N THR A 111 -29.25 -18.80 8.50
CA THR A 111 -28.87 -19.18 9.87
C THR A 111 -27.46 -19.76 9.95
N LYS A 112 -26.93 -20.25 8.83
CA LYS A 112 -25.56 -20.74 8.71
C LYS A 112 -24.58 -19.61 8.39
N TRP A 113 -24.99 -18.63 7.58
CA TRP A 113 -24.05 -17.66 7.01
C TRP A 113 -24.12 -16.27 7.61
N TRP A 114 -25.19 -15.95 8.34
CA TRP A 114 -25.31 -14.68 9.05
C TRP A 114 -25.01 -14.86 10.53
N GLU A 115 -24.54 -13.78 11.15
CA GLU A 115 -24.40 -13.72 12.61
C GLU A 115 -25.07 -12.48 13.17
N VAL A 116 -25.85 -12.69 14.24
CA VAL A 116 -26.31 -11.62 15.11
C VAL A 116 -25.41 -11.59 16.33
N ILE A 117 -24.86 -10.42 16.65
CA ILE A 117 -23.94 -10.27 17.78
C ILE A 117 -24.48 -9.22 18.74
N ASP A 118 -24.50 -9.59 20.02
CA ASP A 118 -24.63 -8.68 21.14
C ASP A 118 -23.27 -7.95 21.31
N ARG A 119 -23.17 -6.73 20.78
CA ARG A 119 -21.92 -5.97 20.78
C ARG A 119 -21.51 -5.47 22.17
N THR A 120 -22.44 -5.44 23.13
CA THR A 120 -22.13 -5.11 24.52
C THR A 120 -21.31 -6.21 25.20
N THR A 121 -21.57 -7.48 24.85
CA THR A 121 -20.87 -8.64 25.44
C THR A 121 -19.87 -9.29 24.46
N GLY A 122 -20.01 -9.08 23.14
CA GLY A 122 -19.30 -9.82 22.09
C GLY A 122 -19.86 -11.21 21.80
N GLU A 123 -20.98 -11.60 22.44
CA GLU A 123 -21.59 -12.93 22.31
C GLU A 123 -22.43 -13.05 21.03
N VAL A 124 -22.34 -14.21 20.38
CA VAL A 124 -23.22 -14.54 19.25
C VAL A 124 -24.61 -14.86 19.78
N VAL A 125 -25.62 -14.21 19.23
CA VAL A 125 -27.04 -14.53 19.53
C VAL A 125 -27.42 -15.81 18.80
N PRO A 126 -27.91 -16.85 19.51
CA PRO A 126 -28.28 -18.10 18.87
C PRO A 126 -29.32 -17.92 17.75
N ALA A 127 -29.18 -18.67 16.65
CA ALA A 127 -30.09 -18.60 15.51
C ALA A 127 -31.57 -18.85 15.85
N SER A 128 -31.86 -19.53 16.99
CA SER A 128 -33.21 -19.72 17.49
C SER A 128 -33.84 -18.46 18.11
N GLN A 129 -33.07 -17.41 18.33
CA GLN A 129 -33.52 -16.15 18.95
C GLN A 129 -33.71 -15.01 17.94
N TRP A 130 -33.52 -15.26 16.65
CA TRP A 130 -33.76 -14.27 15.63
C TRP A 130 -34.31 -14.89 14.35
N HIS A 131 -34.96 -14.07 13.53
CA HIS A 131 -35.39 -14.45 12.18
C HIS A 131 -35.36 -13.23 11.27
N TYR A 132 -35.26 -13.48 9.98
CA TYR A 132 -35.36 -12.44 8.95
C TYR A 132 -36.79 -12.39 8.38
N ASP A 133 -37.38 -11.22 8.40
CA ASP A 133 -38.67 -10.95 7.74
C ASP A 133 -38.42 -10.34 6.36
N GLU A 134 -38.61 -11.13 5.32
CA GLU A 134 -38.41 -10.68 3.91
C GLU A 134 -39.35 -9.53 3.51
N THR A 135 -40.50 -9.39 4.16
CA THR A 135 -41.49 -8.35 3.82
C THR A 135 -41.00 -6.97 4.27
N SER A 136 -40.48 -6.89 5.47
CA SER A 136 -39.98 -5.64 6.05
C SER A 136 -38.48 -5.42 5.79
N GLY A 137 -37.71 -6.46 5.44
CA GLY A 137 -36.26 -6.41 5.37
C GLY A 137 -35.57 -6.37 6.74
N ASN A 138 -36.30 -6.71 7.80
CA ASN A 138 -35.81 -6.66 9.18
C ASN A 138 -35.32 -8.01 9.67
N VAL A 139 -34.21 -8.00 10.42
CA VAL A 139 -33.89 -9.07 11.37
C VAL A 139 -34.56 -8.73 12.68
N VAL A 140 -35.40 -9.66 13.16
CA VAL A 140 -36.12 -9.56 14.41
C VAL A 140 -35.45 -10.44 15.45
N ILE A 141 -35.01 -9.84 16.55
CA ILE A 141 -34.30 -10.52 17.63
C ILE A 141 -35.18 -10.52 18.88
N THR A 142 -35.42 -11.70 19.47
CA THR A 142 -36.21 -11.85 20.70
C THR A 142 -35.90 -13.18 21.39
N PRO A 143 -35.66 -13.21 22.74
CA PRO A 143 -35.53 -12.01 23.59
C PRO A 143 -34.19 -11.30 23.39
N VAL A 144 -34.15 -10.01 23.67
CA VAL A 144 -32.91 -9.22 23.77
C VAL A 144 -32.69 -8.74 25.21
N LYS A 145 -31.45 -8.42 25.55
CA LYS A 145 -31.11 -7.76 26.80
C LYS A 145 -31.29 -6.24 26.65
N LEU A 146 -32.06 -5.62 27.55
CA LEU A 146 -32.31 -4.19 27.51
C LEU A 146 -31.01 -3.39 27.59
N PHE A 147 -30.92 -2.34 26.76
CA PHE A 147 -29.80 -1.43 26.63
C PHE A 147 -28.49 -2.06 26.14
N HIS A 148 -28.53 -3.32 25.69
CA HIS A 148 -27.42 -3.87 24.89
C HIS A 148 -27.53 -3.43 23.46
N GLU A 149 -26.39 -3.34 22.78
CA GLU A 149 -26.27 -3.03 21.37
C GLU A 149 -26.13 -4.31 20.54
N TYR A 150 -26.78 -4.33 19.40
CA TYR A 150 -26.78 -5.49 18.51
C TYR A 150 -26.43 -5.08 17.09
N THR A 151 -25.77 -5.98 16.37
CA THR A 151 -25.54 -5.88 14.93
C THR A 151 -25.86 -7.20 14.24
N VAL A 152 -26.13 -7.11 12.94
CA VAL A 152 -26.29 -8.27 12.07
C VAL A 152 -25.20 -8.22 11.01
N SER A 153 -24.41 -9.27 10.92
CA SER A 153 -23.48 -9.50 9.82
C SER A 153 -24.12 -10.43 8.80
N PHE A 154 -24.27 -10.01 7.57
CA PHE A 154 -25.03 -10.72 6.55
C PHE A 154 -24.35 -10.71 5.19
N LEU A 155 -24.67 -11.69 4.34
CA LEU A 155 -24.22 -11.74 2.95
C LEU A 155 -25.12 -10.90 2.03
N ALA A 156 -24.50 -10.14 1.16
CA ALA A 156 -25.20 -9.39 0.13
C ALA A 156 -24.51 -9.57 -1.23
N TYR A 157 -25.32 -9.62 -2.30
CA TYR A 157 -24.83 -9.57 -3.68
C TYR A 157 -24.41 -8.14 -4.04
N ILE A 158 -23.28 -8.00 -4.75
CA ILE A 158 -22.79 -6.71 -5.24
C ILE A 158 -23.45 -6.43 -6.59
N MET A 159 -24.47 -5.57 -6.56
CA MET A 159 -25.29 -5.24 -7.74
C MET A 159 -24.69 -4.11 -8.58
N TRP A 160 -23.74 -3.38 -8.01
CA TRP A 160 -23.00 -2.33 -8.69
C TRP A 160 -21.54 -2.39 -8.28
N ASP A 161 -20.66 -2.62 -9.26
CA ASP A 161 -19.21 -2.59 -9.03
C ASP A 161 -18.80 -1.29 -8.33
N PRO A 162 -18.11 -1.35 -7.19
CA PRO A 162 -17.84 -0.17 -6.37
C PRO A 162 -17.05 0.92 -7.07
N VAL A 163 -16.09 0.55 -7.94
CA VAL A 163 -15.28 1.52 -8.70
C VAL A 163 -16.14 2.25 -9.72
N HIS A 164 -16.98 1.48 -10.42
CA HIS A 164 -17.90 2.04 -11.41
C HIS A 164 -18.95 2.94 -10.74
N MET A 165 -19.49 2.49 -9.62
CA MET A 165 -20.41 3.27 -8.80
C MET A 165 -19.75 4.56 -8.31
N TYR A 166 -18.50 4.51 -7.84
CA TYR A 166 -17.76 5.70 -7.42
C TYR A 166 -17.73 6.75 -8.53
N ASN A 167 -17.32 6.35 -9.73
CA ASN A 167 -17.27 7.26 -10.88
C ASN A 167 -18.63 7.84 -11.23
N ALA A 168 -19.70 7.05 -11.12
CA ALA A 168 -21.05 7.51 -11.42
C ALA A 168 -21.59 8.50 -10.37
N VAL A 169 -21.31 8.24 -9.09
CA VAL A 169 -21.87 9.00 -7.96
C VAL A 169 -21.00 10.20 -7.60
N VAL A 170 -19.68 10.03 -7.50
CA VAL A 170 -18.75 11.06 -7.04
C VAL A 170 -18.26 11.95 -8.20
N ASN A 171 -17.96 11.34 -9.35
CA ASN A 171 -17.45 12.04 -10.53
C ASN A 171 -18.54 12.44 -11.54
N ASP A 172 -19.81 12.27 -11.18
CA ASP A 172 -20.97 12.65 -12.00
C ASP A 172 -21.06 11.97 -13.40
N TRP A 173 -20.46 10.80 -13.55
CA TRP A 173 -20.54 10.00 -14.78
C TRP A 173 -21.85 9.20 -14.82
N LYS A 174 -22.98 9.88 -15.04
CA LYS A 174 -24.32 9.35 -14.78
C LYS A 174 -24.92 8.45 -15.87
N ASP A 175 -24.41 8.47 -17.07
CA ASP A 175 -25.02 7.78 -18.23
C ASP A 175 -24.45 6.36 -18.44
N VAL A 176 -24.17 5.63 -17.36
CA VAL A 176 -23.57 4.31 -17.44
C VAL A 176 -24.43 3.27 -16.70
N GLU A 177 -24.75 2.17 -17.39
CA GLU A 177 -25.41 1.03 -16.74
C GLU A 177 -24.53 0.48 -15.61
N PRO A 178 -25.07 0.26 -14.38
CA PRO A 178 -24.32 -0.39 -13.32
C PRO A 178 -23.67 -1.71 -13.78
N GLN A 179 -22.35 -1.83 -13.60
CA GLN A 179 -21.64 -3.06 -13.89
C GLN A 179 -21.81 -4.03 -12.73
N ILE A 180 -22.34 -5.21 -13.01
CA ILE A 180 -22.56 -6.25 -12.02
C ILE A 180 -21.32 -7.16 -12.00
N THR A 181 -20.76 -7.38 -10.81
CA THR A 181 -19.61 -8.27 -10.63
C THR A 181 -20.07 -9.72 -10.44
N PHE A 182 -19.30 -10.69 -10.96
CA PHE A 182 -19.58 -12.12 -10.81
C PHE A 182 -18.40 -12.85 -10.17
N ASP A 183 -18.71 -13.92 -9.42
CA ASP A 183 -17.71 -14.65 -8.63
C ASP A 183 -17.05 -15.75 -9.49
N VAL A 184 -15.88 -15.43 -10.02
CA VAL A 184 -15.08 -16.35 -10.86
C VAL A 184 -14.55 -17.58 -10.12
N ARG A 185 -14.74 -17.69 -8.82
CA ARG A 185 -14.37 -18.89 -8.06
C ARG A 185 -15.42 -19.98 -8.16
N GLN A 186 -16.67 -19.63 -8.42
CA GLN A 186 -17.72 -20.61 -8.63
C GLN A 186 -17.48 -21.36 -9.94
N PRO A 187 -17.64 -22.71 -9.96
CA PRO A 187 -17.21 -23.54 -11.09
C PRO A 187 -17.81 -23.13 -12.42
N LYS A 188 -19.09 -22.75 -12.46
CA LYS A 188 -19.79 -22.34 -13.67
C LYS A 188 -19.26 -21.01 -14.20
N THR A 189 -19.12 -20.01 -13.32
CA THR A 189 -18.56 -18.71 -13.69
C THR A 189 -17.08 -18.80 -14.03
N ARG A 190 -16.32 -19.67 -13.35
CA ARG A 190 -14.92 -19.92 -13.70
C ARG A 190 -14.78 -20.45 -15.12
N ALA A 191 -15.57 -21.49 -15.47
CA ALA A 191 -15.56 -22.03 -16.82
C ALA A 191 -15.94 -20.97 -17.88
N HIS A 192 -16.97 -20.17 -17.61
CA HIS A 192 -17.37 -19.06 -18.47
C HIS A 192 -16.26 -18.00 -18.62
N SER A 193 -15.59 -17.63 -17.53
CA SER A 193 -14.53 -16.61 -17.55
C SER A 193 -13.31 -17.08 -18.35
N LEU A 194 -12.92 -18.33 -18.23
CA LEU A 194 -11.83 -18.91 -19.02
C LEU A 194 -12.18 -18.98 -20.51
N GLU A 195 -13.41 -19.40 -20.85
CA GLU A 195 -13.94 -19.41 -22.22
C GLU A 195 -14.03 -17.99 -22.80
N ARG A 196 -14.48 -17.04 -22.01
CA ARG A 196 -14.56 -15.63 -22.40
C ARG A 196 -13.17 -15.05 -22.71
N LEU A 197 -12.14 -15.42 -21.94
CA LEU A 197 -10.76 -15.03 -22.24
C LEU A 197 -10.26 -15.61 -23.54
N ARG A 198 -10.55 -16.89 -23.85
CA ARG A 198 -10.20 -17.52 -25.14
C ARG A 198 -10.87 -16.79 -26.30
N ARG A 199 -12.18 -16.53 -26.21
CA ARG A 199 -12.91 -15.76 -27.24
C ARG A 199 -12.34 -14.36 -27.44
N PHE A 200 -11.94 -13.68 -26.35
CA PHE A 200 -11.27 -12.39 -26.45
C PHE A 200 -9.97 -12.50 -27.24
N LEU A 201 -9.14 -13.48 -26.94
CA LEU A 201 -7.86 -13.72 -27.63
C LEU A 201 -8.05 -14.13 -29.11
N ASP A 202 -9.08 -14.92 -29.42
CA ASP A 202 -9.44 -15.27 -30.80
C ASP A 202 -9.79 -14.05 -31.64
N THR A 203 -10.49 -13.09 -31.06
CA THR A 203 -10.96 -11.89 -31.77
C THR A 203 -9.97 -10.73 -31.74
N HIS A 204 -8.99 -10.74 -30.82
CA HIS A 204 -8.03 -9.63 -30.63
C HIS A 204 -6.59 -10.10 -30.91
N GLN A 205 -6.37 -10.71 -32.09
CA GLN A 205 -5.06 -11.25 -32.50
C GLN A 205 -3.94 -10.19 -32.49
N TYR A 206 -4.28 -8.91 -32.68
CA TYR A 206 -3.37 -7.77 -32.70
C TYR A 206 -2.81 -7.39 -31.32
N VAL A 207 -3.37 -7.89 -30.23
CA VAL A 207 -2.92 -7.62 -28.86
C VAL A 207 -1.61 -8.35 -28.58
N ASP A 208 -0.62 -7.67 -28.03
CA ASP A 208 0.65 -8.28 -27.61
C ASP A 208 0.64 -8.65 -26.13
N VAL A 209 -0.02 -7.83 -25.30
CA VAL A 209 -0.07 -7.97 -23.84
C VAL A 209 -1.49 -7.88 -23.35
N VAL A 210 -1.94 -8.93 -22.66
CA VAL A 210 -3.21 -8.90 -21.90
C VAL A 210 -2.92 -8.31 -20.52
N ARG A 211 -3.47 -7.14 -20.27
CA ARG A 211 -3.32 -6.44 -18.99
C ARG A 211 -4.54 -6.69 -18.11
N PHE A 212 -4.40 -7.61 -17.18
CA PHE A 212 -5.44 -7.87 -16.19
C PHE A 212 -5.54 -6.71 -15.20
N THR A 213 -6.74 -6.21 -14.97
CA THR A 213 -6.99 -5.22 -13.90
C THR A 213 -7.28 -5.89 -12.58
N THR A 214 -7.84 -7.09 -12.63
CA THR A 214 -8.11 -7.95 -11.48
C THR A 214 -8.24 -9.39 -11.95
N PHE A 215 -7.85 -10.34 -11.13
CA PHE A 215 -8.15 -11.76 -11.36
C PHE A 215 -9.41 -12.20 -10.65
N PHE A 216 -9.79 -11.52 -9.58
CA PHE A 216 -10.75 -12.03 -8.63
C PHE A 216 -11.85 -11.01 -8.30
N HIS A 217 -11.48 -9.92 -7.69
CA HIS A 217 -12.32 -8.78 -7.39
C HIS A 217 -11.44 -7.54 -7.28
N GLN A 218 -12.06 -6.39 -7.32
CA GLN A 218 -11.41 -5.12 -7.04
C GLN A 218 -11.54 -4.81 -5.54
N PHE A 219 -10.88 -3.73 -5.09
CA PHE A 219 -11.20 -3.17 -3.80
C PHE A 219 -12.69 -2.84 -3.70
N THR A 220 -13.23 -2.85 -2.50
CA THR A 220 -14.64 -2.55 -2.25
C THR A 220 -14.79 -1.23 -1.51
N LEU A 221 -15.79 -0.47 -1.93
CA LEU A 221 -16.26 0.72 -1.24
C LEU A 221 -17.69 0.49 -0.80
N ILE A 222 -18.01 0.84 0.43
CA ILE A 222 -19.37 0.88 0.93
C ILE A 222 -19.73 2.33 1.16
N PHE A 223 -20.78 2.77 0.46
CA PHE A 223 -21.31 4.12 0.58
C PHE A 223 -22.50 4.13 1.54
N ASP A 224 -22.64 5.23 2.28
CA ASP A 224 -23.84 5.50 3.06
C ASP A 224 -24.95 6.12 2.18
N GLU A 225 -26.14 6.35 2.74
CA GLU A 225 -27.27 6.94 2.06
C GLU A 225 -27.03 8.36 1.50
N LEU A 226 -25.98 9.03 1.97
CA LEU A 226 -25.55 10.35 1.49
C LEU A 226 -24.43 10.27 0.46
N ALA A 227 -24.15 9.10 -0.06
CA ALA A 227 -23.06 8.84 -1.00
C ALA A 227 -21.66 9.19 -0.45
N ARG A 228 -21.47 9.02 0.86
CA ARG A 228 -20.16 9.15 1.51
C ARG A 228 -19.56 7.77 1.73
N GLU A 229 -18.25 7.66 1.64
CA GLU A 229 -17.57 6.41 1.95
C GLU A 229 -17.75 6.05 3.43
N LYS A 230 -18.39 4.93 3.67
CA LYS A 230 -18.61 4.38 5.00
C LYS A 230 -17.49 3.42 5.39
N TYR A 231 -16.99 2.68 4.40
CA TYR A 231 -16.02 1.63 4.60
C TYR A 231 -15.28 1.33 3.30
N VAL A 232 -13.98 1.06 3.40
CA VAL A 232 -13.12 0.69 2.27
C VAL A 232 -12.35 -0.57 2.61
N ASP A 233 -12.44 -1.59 1.78
CA ASP A 233 -11.58 -2.78 1.82
C ASP A 233 -10.71 -2.82 0.57
N TRP A 234 -9.48 -2.36 0.70
CA TRP A 234 -8.54 -2.26 -0.42
C TRP A 234 -8.13 -3.60 -1.01
N PHE A 235 -8.24 -4.67 -0.24
CA PHE A 235 -7.90 -6.02 -0.68
C PHE A 235 -9.13 -6.84 -1.07
N GLY A 236 -10.33 -6.32 -0.81
CA GLY A 236 -11.60 -6.95 -1.11
C GLY A 236 -11.85 -8.24 -0.34
N TYR A 237 -11.25 -8.43 0.82
CA TYR A 237 -11.46 -9.64 1.62
C TYR A 237 -12.91 -9.83 2.03
N SER A 238 -13.63 -8.72 2.30
CA SER A 238 -15.05 -8.75 2.63
C SER A 238 -15.94 -9.19 1.46
N ALA A 239 -15.49 -8.96 0.22
CA ALA A 239 -16.16 -9.36 -1.02
C ALA A 239 -15.64 -10.69 -1.59
N SER A 240 -14.67 -11.31 -0.94
CA SER A 240 -14.14 -12.62 -1.33
C SER A 240 -14.89 -13.77 -0.70
N VAL A 241 -16.20 -13.62 -0.57
CA VAL A 241 -17.07 -14.55 0.15
C VAL A 241 -18.29 -14.94 -0.68
N SER A 242 -18.61 -16.19 -0.66
CA SER A 242 -19.88 -16.75 -1.10
C SER A 242 -20.07 -18.08 -0.38
N PRO A 243 -21.28 -18.61 -0.21
CA PRO A 243 -21.48 -19.91 0.43
C PRO A 243 -20.64 -21.04 -0.18
N TYR A 244 -20.40 -20.99 -1.49
CA TYR A 244 -19.51 -21.95 -2.17
C TYR A 244 -18.07 -21.83 -1.65
N VAL A 245 -17.52 -20.62 -1.66
CA VAL A 245 -16.13 -20.36 -1.24
C VAL A 245 -15.93 -20.62 0.24
N LEU A 246 -16.89 -20.23 1.08
CA LEU A 246 -16.82 -20.47 2.52
C LEU A 246 -16.84 -21.96 2.88
N LYS A 247 -17.56 -22.78 2.11
CA LYS A 247 -17.48 -24.25 2.22
C LYS A 247 -16.11 -24.80 1.81
N GLN A 248 -15.44 -24.19 0.80
CA GLN A 248 -14.08 -24.58 0.45
C GLN A 248 -13.08 -24.20 1.53
N PHE A 249 -13.22 -23.01 2.12
CA PHE A 249 -12.44 -22.60 3.28
C PHE A 249 -12.58 -23.61 4.43
N GLU A 250 -13.81 -23.94 4.83
CA GLU A 250 -14.07 -24.91 5.89
C GLU A 250 -13.41 -26.27 5.62
N LYS A 251 -13.48 -26.74 4.37
CA LYS A 251 -12.86 -28.00 3.93
C LYS A 251 -11.33 -27.96 3.99
N GLU A 252 -10.71 -26.84 3.61
CA GLU A 252 -9.26 -26.72 3.53
C GLU A 252 -8.64 -26.40 4.89
N VAL A 253 -9.25 -25.50 5.65
CA VAL A 253 -8.70 -24.99 6.92
C VAL A 253 -9.14 -25.84 8.12
N GLY A 254 -10.27 -26.56 8.01
CA GLY A 254 -10.73 -27.51 9.02
C GLY A 254 -11.68 -26.94 10.07
N TYR A 255 -12.15 -25.71 9.90
CA TYR A 255 -13.17 -25.09 10.75
C TYR A 255 -14.07 -24.14 9.95
N PRO A 256 -15.33 -23.88 10.41
CA PRO A 256 -16.26 -23.02 9.69
C PRO A 256 -15.79 -21.56 9.69
N PHE A 257 -16.05 -20.88 8.58
CA PHE A 257 -15.84 -19.43 8.51
C PHE A 257 -16.94 -18.70 9.30
N ARG A 258 -16.55 -17.64 10.00
CA ARG A 258 -17.47 -16.72 10.67
C ARG A 258 -17.33 -15.33 10.07
N PRO A 259 -18.44 -14.58 9.85
CA PRO A 259 -18.40 -13.18 9.42
C PRO A 259 -17.48 -12.33 10.28
N GLU A 260 -17.41 -12.61 11.58
CA GLU A 260 -16.61 -11.87 12.54
C GLU A 260 -15.10 -11.88 12.24
N TYR A 261 -14.59 -12.87 11.48
CA TYR A 261 -13.19 -12.89 11.04
C TYR A 261 -12.84 -11.72 10.13
N ILE A 262 -13.83 -11.17 9.39
CA ILE A 262 -13.67 -9.97 8.54
C ILE A 262 -14.23 -8.73 9.26
N ILE A 263 -15.38 -8.86 9.91
CA ILE A 263 -16.08 -7.74 10.58
C ILE A 263 -15.27 -7.21 11.77
N ASP A 264 -14.49 -8.08 12.42
CA ASP A 264 -13.49 -7.70 13.42
C ASP A 264 -14.05 -6.76 14.50
N GLN A 265 -14.96 -7.29 15.32
CA GLN A 265 -15.60 -6.54 16.41
C GLN A 265 -16.38 -5.29 15.95
N GLY A 266 -16.78 -5.25 14.68
CA GLY A 266 -17.51 -4.12 14.10
C GLY A 266 -16.63 -3.05 13.47
N TYR A 267 -15.31 -3.19 13.53
CA TYR A 267 -14.38 -2.19 12.94
C TYR A 267 -14.22 -2.33 11.42
N MET A 268 -14.39 -3.54 10.88
CA MET A 268 -14.19 -3.85 9.44
C MET A 268 -12.85 -3.33 8.89
N ASN A 269 -11.80 -3.43 9.67
CA ASN A 269 -10.52 -2.79 9.38
C ASN A 269 -9.30 -3.64 9.77
N ASN A 270 -9.38 -4.94 9.49
CA ASN A 270 -8.32 -5.91 9.79
C ASN A 270 -6.94 -5.57 9.23
N THR A 271 -6.91 -4.72 8.18
CA THR A 271 -5.64 -4.32 7.57
C THR A 271 -4.83 -3.39 8.48
N TYR A 272 -5.50 -2.54 9.26
CA TYR A 272 -4.85 -1.66 10.24
C TYR A 272 -4.78 -2.26 11.63
N ARG A 273 -5.73 -3.11 11.98
CA ARG A 273 -5.79 -3.76 13.27
C ARG A 273 -4.87 -4.98 13.28
N ILE A 274 -4.49 -5.42 14.46
CA ILE A 274 -3.72 -6.66 14.63
C ILE A 274 -4.56 -7.82 14.10
N PRO A 275 -4.10 -8.54 13.05
CA PRO A 275 -4.90 -9.58 12.44
C PRO A 275 -5.05 -10.80 13.34
N SER A 276 -6.28 -11.30 13.50
CA SER A 276 -6.51 -12.58 14.16
C SER A 276 -5.90 -13.74 13.38
N LYS A 277 -5.71 -14.89 14.05
CA LYS A 277 -5.26 -16.11 13.40
C LYS A 277 -6.21 -16.52 12.28
N GLU A 278 -7.51 -16.46 12.54
CA GLU A 278 -8.56 -16.84 11.60
C GLU A 278 -8.57 -15.95 10.36
N PHE A 279 -8.34 -14.65 10.53
CA PHE A 279 -8.19 -13.74 9.39
C PHE A 279 -6.92 -14.03 8.57
N LYS A 280 -5.81 -14.36 9.23
CA LYS A 280 -4.58 -14.80 8.54
C LYS A 280 -4.79 -16.11 7.77
N ASP A 281 -5.48 -17.07 8.34
CA ASP A 281 -5.83 -18.33 7.67
C ASP A 281 -6.73 -18.09 6.45
N PHE A 282 -7.70 -17.18 6.57
CA PHE A 282 -8.55 -16.78 5.43
C PHE A 282 -7.74 -16.08 4.33
N GLN A 283 -6.84 -15.19 4.67
CA GLN A 283 -5.96 -14.57 3.68
C GLN A 283 -5.06 -15.60 2.98
N ALA A 284 -4.53 -16.57 3.71
CA ALA A 284 -3.70 -17.63 3.13
C ALA A 284 -4.50 -18.52 2.18
N PHE A 285 -5.73 -18.88 2.56
CA PHE A 285 -6.69 -19.58 1.68
C PHE A 285 -6.96 -18.75 0.41
N GLN A 286 -7.27 -17.48 0.58
CA GLN A 286 -7.55 -16.54 -0.51
C GLN A 286 -6.38 -16.47 -1.51
N ARG A 287 -5.15 -16.33 -1.03
CA ARG A 287 -3.96 -16.28 -1.89
C ARG A 287 -3.84 -17.52 -2.77
N ARG A 288 -4.01 -18.71 -2.19
CA ARG A 288 -3.93 -19.97 -2.93
C ARG A 288 -5.00 -20.07 -4.03
N GLU A 289 -6.22 -19.65 -3.72
CA GLU A 289 -7.32 -19.68 -4.70
C GLU A 289 -7.11 -18.68 -5.83
N VAL A 290 -6.68 -17.46 -5.52
CA VAL A 290 -6.35 -16.44 -6.54
C VAL A 290 -5.19 -16.91 -7.41
N ALA A 291 -4.14 -17.47 -6.82
CA ALA A 291 -2.99 -17.96 -7.58
C ALA A 291 -3.36 -19.06 -8.57
N LYS A 292 -4.23 -20.01 -8.18
CA LYS A 292 -4.72 -21.08 -9.08
C LYS A 292 -5.47 -20.49 -10.27
N LEU A 293 -6.43 -19.59 -10.03
CA LEU A 293 -7.21 -18.97 -11.08
C LEU A 293 -6.35 -18.12 -12.01
N ALA A 294 -5.51 -17.28 -11.41
CA ALA A 294 -4.62 -16.39 -12.15
C ALA A 294 -3.67 -17.20 -13.05
N LYS A 295 -3.12 -18.29 -12.53
CA LYS A 295 -2.27 -19.18 -13.32
C LYS A 295 -3.01 -19.76 -14.53
N GLU A 296 -4.23 -20.26 -14.37
CA GLU A 296 -5.03 -20.78 -15.50
C GLU A 296 -5.25 -19.71 -16.58
N MET A 297 -5.52 -18.46 -16.18
CA MET A 297 -5.70 -17.36 -17.12
C MET A 297 -4.40 -16.97 -17.82
N VAL A 298 -3.30 -16.92 -17.08
CA VAL A 298 -1.97 -16.61 -17.63
C VAL A 298 -1.52 -17.72 -18.60
N ASP A 299 -1.74 -18.99 -18.25
CA ASP A 299 -1.42 -20.12 -19.13
C ASP A 299 -2.20 -20.01 -20.46
N ILE A 300 -3.48 -19.64 -20.43
CA ILE A 300 -4.28 -19.38 -21.64
C ILE A 300 -3.67 -18.27 -22.49
N VAL A 301 -3.28 -17.15 -21.87
CA VAL A 301 -2.62 -16.04 -22.60
C VAL A 301 -1.34 -16.51 -23.28
N HIS A 302 -0.55 -17.33 -22.60
CA HIS A 302 0.69 -17.91 -23.13
C HIS A 302 0.43 -18.93 -24.26
N GLU A 303 -0.65 -19.71 -24.21
CA GLU A 303 -1.07 -20.60 -25.32
C GLU A 303 -1.26 -19.83 -26.64
N TYR A 304 -1.68 -18.56 -26.57
CA TYR A 304 -1.82 -17.68 -27.72
C TYR A 304 -0.53 -16.91 -28.08
N GLY A 305 0.58 -17.21 -27.41
CA GLY A 305 1.88 -16.57 -27.65
C GLY A 305 1.94 -15.11 -27.22
N LYS A 306 1.08 -14.68 -26.27
CA LYS A 306 0.99 -13.31 -25.79
C LYS A 306 1.56 -13.19 -24.38
N GLU A 307 1.86 -11.97 -23.95
CA GLU A 307 2.29 -11.69 -22.58
C GLU A 307 1.10 -11.41 -21.67
N ALA A 308 1.23 -11.83 -20.41
CA ALA A 308 0.28 -11.53 -19.34
C ALA A 308 0.86 -10.51 -18.37
N MET A 309 0.15 -9.41 -18.14
CA MET A 309 0.52 -8.35 -17.23
C MET A 309 -0.56 -8.13 -16.17
N MET A 310 -0.17 -7.90 -14.92
CA MET A 310 -1.09 -7.51 -13.86
C MET A 310 -0.94 -6.04 -13.51
N PHE A 311 -2.07 -5.34 -13.42
CA PHE A 311 -2.13 -3.99 -12.88
C PHE A 311 -2.19 -4.02 -11.36
N MET A 312 -1.16 -3.46 -10.72
CA MET A 312 -0.95 -3.50 -9.27
C MET A 312 -1.25 -2.15 -8.58
N GLY A 313 -1.90 -1.23 -9.29
CA GLY A 313 -2.05 0.14 -8.81
C GLY A 313 -2.67 0.25 -7.42
N ASP A 314 -3.72 -0.51 -7.17
CA ASP A 314 -4.48 -0.44 -5.92
C ASP A 314 -4.64 -1.83 -5.29
N HIS A 315 -3.71 -2.73 -5.53
CA HIS A 315 -3.74 -4.12 -5.07
C HIS A 315 -5.03 -4.88 -5.45
N TRP A 316 -5.53 -4.64 -6.63
CA TRP A 316 -6.79 -5.23 -7.12
C TRP A 316 -6.67 -6.69 -7.54
N ILE A 317 -5.63 -7.35 -7.09
CA ILE A 317 -5.39 -8.75 -7.40
C ILE A 317 -6.10 -9.71 -6.42
N GLY A 318 -6.47 -9.23 -5.23
CA GLY A 318 -7.03 -10.05 -4.17
C GLY A 318 -6.00 -10.90 -3.41
N MET A 319 -4.70 -10.58 -3.57
CA MET A 319 -3.62 -11.21 -2.83
C MET A 319 -2.41 -10.29 -2.71
N GLU A 320 -1.54 -10.58 -1.75
CA GLU A 320 -0.28 -9.86 -1.60
C GLU A 320 0.74 -10.30 -2.68
N PRO A 321 1.32 -9.36 -3.43
CA PRO A 321 2.20 -9.69 -4.57
C PRO A 321 3.60 -10.19 -4.16
N PHE A 322 3.91 -10.19 -2.88
CA PHE A 322 5.22 -10.54 -2.35
C PHE A 322 5.30 -11.98 -1.81
N MET A 323 4.17 -12.70 -1.83
CA MET A 323 4.09 -14.06 -1.33
C MET A 323 4.55 -15.07 -2.38
N ASP A 324 4.95 -16.25 -1.91
CA ASP A 324 5.42 -17.33 -2.79
C ASP A 324 4.38 -17.76 -3.82
N GLU A 325 3.10 -17.74 -3.46
CA GLU A 325 2.00 -18.06 -4.36
C GLU A 325 1.97 -17.12 -5.58
N PHE A 326 2.35 -15.85 -5.43
CA PHE A 326 2.40 -14.91 -6.54
C PHE A 326 3.39 -15.34 -7.63
N ALA A 327 4.55 -15.85 -7.24
CA ALA A 327 5.55 -16.34 -8.18
C ALA A 327 5.03 -17.50 -9.05
N SER A 328 4.12 -18.32 -8.50
CA SER A 328 3.55 -19.48 -9.20
C SER A 328 2.59 -19.11 -10.34
N ILE A 329 2.08 -17.87 -10.39
CA ILE A 329 1.17 -17.38 -11.42
C ILE A 329 1.84 -17.35 -12.79
N GLY A 330 3.12 -16.99 -12.85
CA GLY A 330 3.88 -16.91 -14.11
C GLY A 330 3.63 -15.68 -14.94
N LEU A 331 3.24 -14.55 -14.31
CA LEU A 331 3.09 -13.26 -14.98
C LEU A 331 4.40 -12.82 -15.68
N ASP A 332 4.28 -12.26 -16.89
CA ASP A 332 5.41 -11.68 -17.59
C ASP A 332 5.78 -10.30 -17.04
N ALA A 333 4.79 -9.51 -16.63
CA ALA A 333 4.99 -8.17 -16.15
C ALA A 333 3.99 -7.75 -15.10
N VAL A 334 4.38 -6.72 -14.34
CA VAL A 334 3.47 -5.96 -13.46
C VAL A 334 3.58 -4.49 -13.78
N VAL A 335 2.46 -3.77 -13.65
CA VAL A 335 2.38 -2.33 -13.79
C VAL A 335 1.67 -1.73 -12.58
N GLY A 336 2.22 -0.67 -12.01
CA GLY A 336 1.64 0.00 -10.85
C GLY A 336 1.52 1.51 -11.04
N SER A 337 0.58 2.12 -10.32
CA SER A 337 0.47 3.58 -10.23
C SER A 337 1.57 4.14 -9.35
N VAL A 338 2.18 5.24 -9.76
CA VAL A 338 3.28 5.89 -9.07
C VAL A 338 2.85 7.27 -8.61
N GLY A 339 2.48 7.38 -7.33
CA GLY A 339 2.21 8.66 -6.69
C GLY A 339 3.41 9.19 -5.89
N ASN A 340 4.32 8.29 -5.51
CA ASN A 340 5.52 8.60 -4.72
C ASN A 340 6.51 7.42 -4.75
N GLY A 341 7.60 7.51 -3.99
CA GLY A 341 8.61 6.46 -3.93
C GLY A 341 8.10 5.17 -3.29
N ALA A 342 7.29 5.27 -2.24
CA ALA A 342 6.73 4.11 -1.56
C ALA A 342 5.81 3.30 -2.51
N THR A 343 4.93 3.97 -3.25
CA THR A 343 4.05 3.29 -4.22
C THR A 343 4.83 2.66 -5.37
N LEU A 344 5.92 3.28 -5.83
CA LEU A 344 6.80 2.66 -6.80
C LEU A 344 7.42 1.37 -6.26
N ARG A 345 7.91 1.36 -5.01
CA ARG A 345 8.55 0.20 -4.39
C ARG A 345 7.59 -0.98 -4.21
N LEU A 346 6.28 -0.75 -4.12
CA LEU A 346 5.27 -1.82 -4.03
C LEU A 346 5.33 -2.81 -5.19
N PHE A 347 5.72 -2.38 -6.37
CA PHE A 347 5.81 -3.26 -7.53
C PHE A 347 7.22 -3.38 -8.11
N SER A 348 8.09 -2.38 -7.94
CA SER A 348 9.48 -2.49 -8.41
C SER A 348 10.28 -3.57 -7.69
N ASP A 349 9.93 -3.85 -6.43
CA ASP A 349 10.57 -4.89 -5.61
C ASP A 349 9.98 -6.30 -5.87
N ILE A 350 8.95 -6.44 -6.71
CA ILE A 350 8.38 -7.73 -7.10
C ILE A 350 9.39 -8.51 -7.93
N LYS A 351 9.68 -9.72 -7.50
CA LYS A 351 10.55 -10.66 -8.19
C LYS A 351 9.74 -11.61 -9.08
N ASN A 352 10.42 -12.35 -9.94
CA ASN A 352 9.82 -13.39 -10.80
C ASN A 352 8.90 -12.86 -11.91
N VAL A 353 9.11 -11.62 -12.36
CA VAL A 353 8.52 -11.06 -13.57
C VAL A 353 9.63 -10.62 -14.53
N LYS A 354 9.36 -10.62 -15.84
CA LYS A 354 10.34 -10.22 -16.86
C LYS A 354 10.63 -8.72 -16.81
N TYR A 355 9.60 -7.91 -16.53
CA TYR A 355 9.74 -6.45 -16.40
C TYR A 355 8.66 -5.83 -15.51
N THR A 356 8.98 -4.66 -14.99
CA THR A 356 8.07 -3.81 -14.22
C THR A 356 7.86 -2.48 -14.91
N GLU A 357 6.65 -1.95 -14.86
CA GLU A 357 6.28 -0.67 -15.46
C GLU A 357 5.64 0.25 -14.42
N GLY A 358 6.13 1.48 -14.31
CA GLY A 358 5.54 2.51 -13.49
C GLY A 358 4.57 3.38 -14.28
N ARG A 359 3.29 3.41 -13.93
CA ARG A 359 2.34 4.40 -14.43
C ARG A 359 2.58 5.70 -13.69
N PHE A 360 3.31 6.59 -14.34
CA PHE A 360 3.62 7.90 -13.78
C PHE A 360 2.40 8.81 -13.86
N LEU A 361 1.98 9.35 -12.70
CA LEU A 361 0.79 10.15 -12.54
C LEU A 361 1.01 11.28 -11.57
N PRO A 362 0.57 12.47 -11.92
CA PRO A 362 -0.39 13.13 -11.08
C PRO A 362 -1.74 12.41 -11.19
N TYR A 363 -2.61 12.67 -10.28
CA TYR A 363 -3.93 12.06 -10.22
C TYR A 363 -4.68 12.26 -11.54
N PHE A 364 -5.27 11.22 -12.13
CA PHE A 364 -5.73 11.21 -13.52
C PHE A 364 -7.18 11.60 -13.74
N PHE A 365 -7.89 11.97 -12.68
CA PHE A 365 -9.28 12.38 -12.75
C PHE A 365 -9.43 13.91 -12.85
N PRO A 366 -10.69 14.41 -13.01
CA PRO A 366 -10.98 15.83 -13.05
C PRO A 366 -10.48 16.65 -11.86
N ASP A 367 -10.20 16.01 -10.73
CA ASP A 367 -9.62 16.65 -9.54
C ASP A 367 -8.23 17.26 -9.78
N THR A 368 -7.45 16.72 -10.70
CA THR A 368 -6.15 17.31 -11.09
C THR A 368 -6.28 18.13 -12.38
N PHE A 369 -7.01 17.59 -13.37
CA PHE A 369 -7.14 18.18 -14.71
C PHE A 369 -8.42 18.98 -14.85
N HIS A 370 -8.51 20.12 -14.19
CA HIS A 370 -9.62 21.05 -14.27
C HIS A 370 -9.14 22.49 -14.43
N GLU A 371 -10.02 23.40 -14.80
CA GLU A 371 -9.70 24.83 -14.88
C GLU A 371 -9.20 25.34 -13.51
N GLY A 372 -8.01 25.93 -13.47
CA GLY A 372 -7.32 26.37 -12.25
C GLY A 372 -6.51 25.30 -11.53
N GLY A 373 -6.53 24.05 -12.00
CA GLY A 373 -5.62 22.99 -11.50
C GLY A 373 -4.19 23.19 -11.99
N ASP A 374 -3.22 22.62 -11.26
CA ASP A 374 -1.79 22.67 -11.60
C ASP A 374 -1.19 21.25 -11.71
N PRO A 375 -1.49 20.51 -12.80
CA PRO A 375 -0.98 19.16 -12.98
C PRO A 375 0.55 19.08 -13.12
N VAL A 376 1.20 20.16 -13.55
CA VAL A 376 2.67 20.23 -13.65
C VAL A 376 3.31 20.22 -12.26
N LYS A 377 2.78 21.03 -11.35
CA LYS A 377 3.29 21.07 -9.96
C LYS A 377 3.17 19.72 -9.29
N GLU A 378 2.02 19.07 -9.44
CA GLU A 378 1.79 17.74 -8.89
C GLU A 378 2.71 16.69 -9.51
N ALA A 379 2.86 16.71 -10.84
CA ALA A 379 3.77 15.83 -11.55
C ALA A 379 5.24 16.00 -11.11
N LYS A 380 5.68 17.24 -10.85
CA LYS A 380 7.02 17.55 -10.34
C LYS A 380 7.27 16.93 -8.97
N VAL A 381 6.32 17.05 -8.06
CA VAL A 381 6.41 16.43 -6.73
C VAL A 381 6.48 14.91 -6.84
N ASN A 382 5.58 14.31 -7.63
CA ASN A 382 5.53 12.88 -7.84
C ASN A 382 6.81 12.34 -8.49
N TRP A 383 7.35 13.05 -9.50
CA TRP A 383 8.55 12.59 -10.19
C TRP A 383 9.79 12.58 -9.30
N VAL A 384 9.97 13.59 -8.46
CA VAL A 384 11.13 13.65 -7.55
C VAL A 384 11.15 12.44 -6.62
N THR A 385 10.04 12.10 -5.99
CA THR A 385 9.97 10.96 -5.08
C THR A 385 10.03 9.62 -5.82
N ALA A 386 9.38 9.51 -6.98
CA ALA A 386 9.47 8.32 -7.84
C ALA A 386 10.90 8.10 -8.33
N ARG A 387 11.59 9.15 -8.79
CA ARG A 387 12.97 9.10 -9.25
C ARG A 387 13.93 8.61 -8.17
N ARG A 388 13.77 9.09 -6.92
CA ARG A 388 14.54 8.59 -5.78
C ARG A 388 14.38 7.07 -5.61
N ALA A 389 13.17 6.56 -5.71
CA ALA A 389 12.91 5.13 -5.62
C ALA A 389 13.44 4.35 -6.83
N ILE A 390 13.33 4.88 -8.05
CA ILE A 390 13.91 4.28 -9.27
C ILE A 390 15.43 4.13 -9.15
N LEU A 391 16.11 5.11 -8.58
CA LEU A 391 17.55 5.07 -8.32
C LEU A 391 17.96 3.98 -7.32
N ARG A 392 17.04 3.51 -6.50
CA ARG A 392 17.27 2.42 -5.52
C ARG A 392 16.72 1.08 -5.98
N SER A 393 15.56 1.06 -6.63
CA SER A 393 14.89 -0.13 -7.16
C SER A 393 14.43 0.15 -8.60
N PRO A 394 15.31 -0.09 -9.58
CA PRO A 394 15.05 0.27 -10.98
C PRO A 394 13.87 -0.50 -11.57
N ILE A 395 13.04 0.21 -12.34
CA ILE A 395 11.99 -0.35 -13.19
C ILE A 395 12.43 -0.34 -14.66
N GLN A 396 11.79 -1.15 -15.50
CA GLN A 396 12.18 -1.31 -16.90
C GLN A 396 11.44 -0.37 -17.85
N ARG A 397 10.25 0.10 -17.46
CA ARG A 397 9.39 0.94 -18.29
C ARG A 397 8.64 1.94 -17.43
N ILE A 398 8.26 3.05 -18.03
CA ILE A 398 7.27 3.97 -17.46
C ILE A 398 6.12 4.17 -18.44
N GLY A 399 5.01 4.69 -17.93
CA GLY A 399 3.85 5.04 -18.74
C GLY A 399 3.09 6.22 -18.14
N TYR A 400 2.31 6.91 -18.96
CA TYR A 400 1.32 7.82 -18.45
C TYR A 400 0.03 7.04 -18.10
N GLY A 401 -0.45 7.20 -16.90
CA GLY A 401 -1.56 6.39 -16.38
C GLY A 401 -2.93 6.97 -16.59
N GLY A 402 -3.05 8.28 -16.87
CA GLY A 402 -4.30 8.98 -16.99
C GLY A 402 -5.03 8.82 -18.34
N TYR A 403 -6.04 9.65 -18.53
CA TYR A 403 -6.73 9.80 -19.80
C TYR A 403 -6.01 10.88 -20.63
N LEU A 404 -5.54 10.51 -21.82
CA LEU A 404 -4.79 11.43 -22.68
C LEU A 404 -5.59 12.70 -23.01
N LYS A 405 -6.89 12.55 -23.24
CA LYS A 405 -7.81 13.66 -23.50
C LYS A 405 -7.78 14.77 -22.44
N LEU A 406 -7.64 14.41 -21.17
CA LEU A 406 -7.54 15.38 -20.07
C LEU A 406 -6.17 16.07 -20.10
N ALA A 407 -5.10 15.30 -20.25
CA ALA A 407 -3.74 15.82 -20.28
C ALA A 407 -3.49 16.80 -21.43
N LEU A 408 -4.09 16.56 -22.60
CA LEU A 408 -3.96 17.41 -23.79
C LEU A 408 -4.48 18.84 -23.61
N GLN A 409 -5.30 19.07 -22.60
CA GLN A 409 -5.78 20.43 -22.26
C GLN A 409 -4.70 21.25 -21.52
N PHE A 410 -3.58 20.62 -21.13
CA PHE A 410 -2.48 21.23 -20.38
C PHE A 410 -1.14 21.05 -21.13
N PRO A 411 -0.82 21.90 -22.11
CA PRO A 411 0.38 21.76 -22.95
C PRO A 411 1.68 21.71 -22.13
N ASP A 412 1.77 22.47 -21.05
CA ASP A 412 2.96 22.50 -20.17
C ASP A 412 3.14 21.15 -19.46
N PHE A 413 2.05 20.49 -19.09
CA PHE A 413 2.08 19.14 -18.53
C PHE A 413 2.58 18.13 -19.58
N VAL A 414 2.07 18.19 -20.81
CA VAL A 414 2.51 17.32 -21.92
C VAL A 414 4.02 17.48 -22.17
N GLN A 415 4.50 18.72 -22.18
CA GLN A 415 5.92 19.02 -22.34
C GLN A 415 6.76 18.48 -21.17
N TYR A 416 6.29 18.66 -19.94
CA TYR A 416 6.99 18.15 -18.76
C TYR A 416 7.10 16.61 -18.77
N ILE A 417 6.03 15.88 -19.13
CA ILE A 417 6.07 14.42 -19.23
C ILE A 417 7.06 13.96 -20.32
N LYS A 418 7.18 14.70 -21.41
CA LYS A 418 8.22 14.44 -22.43
C LYS A 418 9.64 14.50 -21.83
N GLU A 419 9.91 15.48 -20.98
CA GLU A 419 11.19 15.61 -20.26
C GLU A 419 11.41 14.43 -19.30
N VAL A 420 10.38 14.06 -18.54
CA VAL A 420 10.40 12.88 -17.66
C VAL A 420 10.72 11.59 -18.45
N CYS A 421 10.11 11.40 -19.62
CA CYS A 421 10.40 10.24 -20.47
C CYS A 421 11.87 10.18 -20.93
N GLN A 422 12.47 11.33 -21.25
CA GLN A 422 13.87 11.43 -21.64
C GLN A 422 14.81 11.17 -20.45
N GLU A 423 14.51 11.75 -19.31
CA GLU A 423 15.24 11.54 -18.07
C GLU A 423 15.19 10.05 -17.66
N PHE A 424 14.03 9.42 -17.69
CA PHE A 424 13.88 8.00 -17.38
C PHE A 424 14.77 7.11 -18.25
N ARG A 425 14.83 7.34 -19.56
CA ARG A 425 15.73 6.58 -20.44
C ARG A 425 17.19 6.78 -20.08
N THR A 426 17.56 7.99 -19.67
CA THR A 426 18.92 8.29 -19.19
C THR A 426 19.22 7.54 -17.89
N LEU A 427 18.29 7.51 -16.95
CA LEU A 427 18.40 6.69 -15.74
C LEU A 427 18.59 5.22 -16.10
N TYR A 428 17.72 4.67 -16.94
CA TYR A 428 17.76 3.27 -17.33
C TYR A 428 19.11 2.89 -17.98
N ASP A 429 19.60 3.71 -18.93
CA ASP A 429 20.86 3.47 -19.64
C ASP A 429 22.08 3.53 -18.73
N ASN A 430 22.04 4.32 -17.67
CA ASN A 430 23.13 4.42 -16.71
C ASN A 430 23.07 3.34 -15.63
N ILE A 431 21.88 3.00 -15.13
CA ILE A 431 21.68 2.04 -14.04
C ILE A 431 21.81 0.60 -14.55
N GLN A 432 21.24 0.26 -15.71
CA GLN A 432 21.29 -1.06 -16.36
C GLN A 432 20.88 -2.21 -15.42
N GLY A 433 19.90 -1.98 -14.56
CA GLY A 433 19.40 -2.98 -13.60
C GLY A 433 20.37 -3.31 -12.45
N VAL A 434 21.47 -2.59 -12.32
CA VAL A 434 22.42 -2.81 -11.22
C VAL A 434 21.83 -2.28 -9.90
N THR A 435 21.87 -3.12 -8.86
CA THR A 435 21.50 -2.71 -7.50
C THR A 435 22.54 -1.69 -6.98
N PRO A 436 22.11 -0.52 -6.52
CA PRO A 436 23.02 0.49 -5.99
C PRO A 436 23.65 0.04 -4.66
N TYR A 437 24.76 0.68 -4.33
CA TYR A 437 25.43 0.48 -3.04
C TYR A 437 24.47 0.70 -1.87
N CYS A 438 24.48 -0.24 -0.92
CA CYS A 438 23.73 -0.18 0.32
C CYS A 438 24.71 -0.24 1.50
N VAL A 439 24.55 0.65 2.46
CA VAL A 439 25.47 0.75 3.60
C VAL A 439 25.11 -0.20 4.73
N LYS A 440 23.82 -0.41 4.98
CA LYS A 440 23.29 -1.28 6.06
C LYS A 440 22.04 -1.99 5.64
N ARG A 441 21.70 -3.09 6.33
CA ARG A 441 20.46 -3.86 6.18
C ARG A 441 19.49 -3.44 7.27
N VAL A 442 18.33 -2.97 6.85
CA VAL A 442 17.27 -2.45 7.72
C VAL A 442 16.03 -3.32 7.60
N ALA A 443 15.49 -3.74 8.74
CA ALA A 443 14.20 -4.42 8.80
C ALA A 443 13.13 -3.43 9.31
N VAL A 444 11.98 -3.36 8.64
CA VAL A 444 10.77 -2.74 9.15
C VAL A 444 9.86 -3.82 9.69
N LEU A 445 9.56 -3.75 10.99
CA LEU A 445 8.77 -4.75 11.70
C LEU A 445 7.31 -4.31 11.80
N ASN A 446 6.39 -5.13 11.30
CA ASN A 446 4.95 -4.95 11.41
C ASN A 446 4.24 -6.31 11.49
N CYS A 447 2.92 -6.36 11.63
CA CYS A 447 2.17 -7.63 11.69
C CYS A 447 2.14 -8.38 10.35
N TRP A 448 2.41 -7.72 9.22
CA TRP A 448 2.23 -8.29 7.88
C TRP A 448 3.51 -8.81 7.24
N GLY A 449 4.68 -8.40 7.73
CA GLY A 449 5.98 -8.76 7.16
C GLY A 449 6.20 -8.21 5.75
N ARG A 450 5.54 -7.13 5.40
CA ARG A 450 5.62 -6.51 4.07
C ARG A 450 5.09 -5.09 4.08
N MET A 451 5.43 -4.37 3.05
CA MET A 451 4.87 -3.05 2.81
C MET A 451 3.42 -3.18 2.35
N ARG A 452 2.51 -2.56 3.08
CA ARG A 452 1.09 -2.47 2.72
C ARG A 452 0.83 -1.16 2.00
N SER A 453 0.17 -1.21 0.86
CA SER A 453 0.00 -0.04 0.00
C SER A 453 -1.05 0.92 0.48
N TRP A 454 -2.14 0.42 1.01
CA TRP A 454 -3.33 1.23 1.16
C TRP A 454 -3.15 2.40 2.14
N GLY A 455 -2.29 2.28 3.16
CA GLY A 455 -1.92 3.38 4.05
C GLY A 455 -1.04 4.44 3.39
N ASN A 456 -0.43 4.11 2.27
CA ASN A 456 0.52 4.97 1.55
C ASN A 456 -0.02 5.44 0.20
N HIS A 457 -1.16 4.94 -0.23
CA HIS A 457 -1.67 5.12 -1.56
C HIS A 457 -2.96 5.92 -1.52
N MET A 458 -2.86 7.18 -1.90
CA MET A 458 -3.95 8.15 -1.95
C MET A 458 -4.71 8.07 -3.28
N VAL A 459 -4.94 6.89 -3.79
CA VAL A 459 -5.69 6.68 -5.02
C VAL A 459 -7.17 6.57 -4.70
N HIS A 460 -8.00 6.97 -5.61
CA HIS A 460 -9.44 6.87 -5.52
C HIS A 460 -10.01 7.59 -4.29
N HIS A 461 -9.55 8.84 -4.06
CA HIS A 461 -10.18 9.67 -3.06
C HIS A 461 -10.02 9.11 -1.66
N ALA A 462 -8.90 8.48 -1.49
CA ALA A 462 -8.57 7.81 -0.29
C ALA A 462 -8.71 8.71 0.90
N ILE A 463 -9.24 8.12 1.89
CA ILE A 463 -9.29 8.61 3.24
C ILE A 463 -7.86 8.90 3.70
N TYR A 464 -7.56 10.14 4.01
CA TYR A 464 -6.29 10.51 4.59
C TYR A 464 -6.27 10.13 6.07
N TYR A 465 -5.38 9.23 6.44
CA TYR A 465 -5.19 8.81 7.82
C TYR A 465 -4.03 9.57 8.47
N LYS A 466 -4.33 10.53 9.29
CA LYS A 466 -3.31 11.29 10.04
C LYS A 466 -2.44 10.38 10.90
N GLN A 467 -3.02 9.32 11.44
CA GLN A 467 -2.32 8.32 12.25
C GLN A 467 -1.17 7.62 11.53
N ASN A 468 -1.21 7.58 10.21
CA ASN A 468 -0.20 6.86 9.42
C ASN A 468 0.95 7.74 8.92
N TYR A 469 0.98 9.01 9.26
CA TYR A 469 1.98 9.92 8.70
C TYR A 469 3.43 9.49 9.01
N SER A 470 3.67 8.96 10.21
CA SER A 470 5.01 8.46 10.59
C SER A 470 5.36 7.16 9.88
N TYR A 471 4.42 6.21 9.77
CA TYR A 471 4.63 4.97 9.02
C TYR A 471 4.94 5.27 7.55
N PHE A 472 4.13 6.10 6.91
CA PHE A 472 4.37 6.57 5.55
C PHE A 472 5.71 7.32 5.44
N GLY A 473 6.02 8.22 6.38
CA GLY A 473 7.26 8.98 6.40
C GLY A 473 8.51 8.11 6.42
N ILE A 474 8.51 7.06 7.23
CA ILE A 474 9.60 6.08 7.28
C ILE A 474 9.72 5.31 5.95
N ILE A 475 8.61 4.80 5.42
CA ILE A 475 8.64 4.03 4.16
C ILE A 475 9.11 4.90 2.99
N GLU A 476 8.62 6.13 2.89
CA GLU A 476 9.01 7.05 1.82
C GLU A 476 10.50 7.46 1.96
N ALA A 477 10.96 7.77 3.16
CA ALA A 477 12.37 8.08 3.41
C ALA A 477 13.29 6.91 3.02
N LEU A 478 12.94 5.69 3.43
CA LEU A 478 13.70 4.47 3.10
C LEU A 478 13.69 4.14 1.61
N SER A 479 12.66 4.55 0.86
CA SER A 479 12.55 4.28 -0.58
C SER A 479 13.68 4.92 -1.39
N GLY A 480 14.26 6.04 -0.93
CA GLY A 480 15.40 6.70 -1.57
C GLY A 480 16.73 6.55 -0.80
N ALA A 481 16.73 5.98 0.40
CA ALA A 481 17.91 5.88 1.23
C ALA A 481 18.85 4.72 0.81
N PRO A 482 20.17 4.81 1.08
CA PRO A 482 21.16 3.81 0.69
C PRO A 482 21.17 2.58 1.62
N PHE A 483 19.99 2.04 1.92
CA PHE A 483 19.83 0.85 2.75
C PHE A 483 19.23 -0.31 1.95
N ASP A 484 19.60 -1.53 2.36
CA ASP A 484 18.90 -2.75 1.95
C ASP A 484 17.73 -2.96 2.92
N VAL A 485 16.53 -2.68 2.45
CA VAL A 485 15.31 -2.64 3.26
C VAL A 485 14.51 -3.91 3.07
N SER A 486 14.20 -4.58 4.18
CA SER A 486 13.30 -5.73 4.24
C SER A 486 12.14 -5.46 5.20
N PHE A 487 11.01 -6.11 4.94
CA PHE A 487 9.87 -6.11 5.87
C PHE A 487 9.80 -7.48 6.54
N ILE A 488 9.62 -7.49 7.86
CA ILE A 488 9.47 -8.72 8.65
C ILE A 488 8.24 -8.63 9.54
N SER A 489 7.65 -9.78 9.84
CA SER A 489 6.52 -9.85 10.77
C SER A 489 6.94 -10.37 12.14
N PHE A 490 6.06 -10.16 13.11
CA PHE A 490 6.21 -10.79 14.42
C PHE A 490 6.14 -12.33 14.33
N ASP A 491 5.32 -12.86 13.41
CA ASP A 491 5.23 -14.29 13.15
C ASP A 491 6.55 -14.86 12.58
N ASP A 492 7.27 -14.09 11.76
CA ASP A 492 8.58 -14.48 11.25
C ASP A 492 9.61 -14.60 12.39
N ILE A 493 9.55 -13.70 13.39
CA ILE A 493 10.40 -13.80 14.60
C ILE A 493 10.01 -15.02 15.44
N LEU A 494 8.72 -15.33 15.57
CA LEU A 494 8.26 -16.52 16.28
C LEU A 494 8.70 -17.82 15.59
N ALA A 495 8.76 -17.81 14.26
CA ALA A 495 9.21 -18.95 13.47
C ALA A 495 10.73 -19.12 13.49
N ASP A 496 11.49 -18.02 13.50
CA ASP A 496 12.97 -18.01 13.51
C ASP A 496 13.48 -16.88 14.42
N LYS A 497 13.75 -17.18 15.68
CA LYS A 497 14.28 -16.21 16.66
C LYS A 497 15.63 -15.61 16.29
N ASP A 498 16.39 -16.28 15.41
CA ASP A 498 17.68 -15.80 14.91
C ASP A 498 17.54 -14.91 13.66
N LEU A 499 16.32 -14.68 13.18
CA LEU A 499 16.01 -13.85 12.01
C LEU A 499 16.64 -12.45 12.11
N LEU A 500 16.58 -11.84 13.28
CA LEU A 500 17.07 -10.47 13.50
C LEU A 500 18.57 -10.33 13.27
N LYS A 501 19.37 -11.40 13.44
CA LYS A 501 20.81 -11.41 13.16
C LYS A 501 21.16 -11.14 11.69
N LYS A 502 20.19 -11.22 10.79
CA LYS A 502 20.36 -10.90 9.36
C LYS A 502 20.37 -9.39 9.09
N PHE A 503 20.02 -8.57 10.07
CA PHE A 503 19.86 -7.12 9.95
C PHE A 503 20.85 -6.38 10.86
N ASP A 504 21.09 -5.13 10.51
CA ASP A 504 21.91 -4.23 11.33
C ASP A 504 21.00 -3.32 12.21
N VAL A 505 19.80 -2.98 11.70
CA VAL A 505 18.81 -2.15 12.40
C VAL A 505 17.39 -2.69 12.18
N VAL A 506 16.59 -2.65 13.23
CA VAL A 506 15.15 -2.90 13.20
C VAL A 506 14.40 -1.59 13.47
N ILE A 507 13.40 -1.28 12.66
CA ILE A 507 12.51 -0.12 12.83
C ILE A 507 11.10 -0.62 13.14
N ASN A 508 10.50 -0.11 14.22
CA ASN A 508 9.08 -0.30 14.52
C ASN A 508 8.41 1.07 14.61
N VAL A 509 7.33 1.26 13.88
CA VAL A 509 6.69 2.56 13.70
C VAL A 509 5.18 2.44 13.63
N GLY A 510 4.46 3.36 14.24
CA GLY A 510 3.01 3.46 14.19
C GLY A 510 2.37 3.81 15.53
N ASP A 511 1.04 3.86 15.52
CA ASP A 511 0.26 4.04 16.74
C ASP A 511 0.13 2.72 17.50
N ALA A 512 -0.07 2.80 18.80
CA ALA A 512 -0.27 1.65 19.66
C ALA A 512 -1.45 0.78 19.19
N ASP A 513 -1.34 -0.51 19.44
CA ASP A 513 -2.39 -1.50 19.14
C ASP A 513 -2.84 -1.55 17.68
N THR A 514 -1.94 -1.16 16.76
CA THR A 514 -2.15 -1.25 15.31
C THR A 514 -1.31 -2.37 14.69
N ALA A 515 -1.67 -2.78 13.48
CA ALA A 515 -0.90 -3.75 12.70
C ALA A 515 0.50 -3.24 12.33
N GLN A 516 0.74 -1.93 12.34
CA GLN A 516 2.04 -1.33 12.09
C GLN A 516 2.97 -1.47 13.29
N SER A 517 2.50 -1.13 14.50
CA SER A 517 3.30 -1.17 15.73
C SER A 517 3.34 -2.54 16.41
N GLY A 518 2.26 -3.35 16.28
CA GLY A 518 2.24 -4.73 16.76
C GLY A 518 1.42 -5.00 18.03
N GLY A 519 1.13 -3.99 18.84
CA GLY A 519 0.27 -4.09 20.05
C GLY A 519 0.59 -5.30 20.94
N GLU A 520 -0.37 -6.21 21.11
CA GLU A 520 -0.26 -7.38 21.99
C GLU A 520 0.90 -8.35 21.65
N TYR A 521 1.47 -8.30 20.44
CA TYR A 521 2.68 -9.08 20.15
C TYR A 521 3.83 -8.71 21.09
N TRP A 522 3.86 -7.47 21.60
CA TRP A 522 4.91 -7.00 22.49
C TRP A 522 4.85 -7.53 23.93
N VAL A 523 3.82 -8.31 24.27
CA VAL A 523 3.80 -9.06 25.54
C VAL A 523 4.18 -10.55 25.36
N ASN A 524 4.55 -10.94 24.13
CA ASN A 524 5.07 -12.27 23.86
C ASN A 524 6.54 -12.38 24.26
N GLU A 525 6.85 -13.30 25.17
CA GLU A 525 8.21 -13.51 25.71
C GLU A 525 9.26 -13.74 24.60
N THR A 526 8.94 -14.55 23.59
CA THR A 526 9.88 -14.87 22.51
C THR A 526 10.24 -13.62 21.70
N ILE A 527 9.26 -12.77 21.38
CA ILE A 527 9.47 -11.53 20.61
C ILE A 527 10.31 -10.54 21.40
N ILE A 528 9.90 -10.24 22.64
CA ILE A 528 10.59 -9.29 23.52
C ILE A 528 12.04 -9.71 23.73
N THR A 529 12.27 -10.97 24.07
CA THR A 529 13.62 -11.45 24.34
C THR A 529 14.49 -11.49 23.08
N ALA A 530 13.95 -11.88 21.93
CA ALA A 530 14.67 -11.86 20.66
C ALA A 530 15.13 -10.44 20.28
N VAL A 531 14.24 -9.43 20.41
CA VAL A 531 14.59 -8.04 20.10
C VAL A 531 15.62 -7.49 21.12
N LYS A 532 15.42 -7.73 22.40
CA LYS A 532 16.38 -7.28 23.43
C LYS A 532 17.75 -7.96 23.27
N GLU A 533 17.79 -9.25 22.98
CA GLU A 533 19.04 -9.99 22.71
C GLU A 533 19.75 -9.42 21.47
N PHE A 534 19.01 -9.15 20.40
CA PHE A 534 19.55 -8.54 19.18
C PHE A 534 20.22 -7.20 19.49
N VAL A 535 19.55 -6.30 20.21
CA VAL A 535 20.11 -4.99 20.55
C VAL A 535 21.27 -5.15 21.53
N TYR A 536 21.13 -5.97 22.57
CA TYR A 536 22.19 -6.19 23.56
C TYR A 536 23.50 -6.65 22.92
N ASN A 537 23.42 -7.42 21.85
CA ASN A 537 24.58 -7.94 21.12
C ASN A 537 25.14 -6.97 20.05
N GLY A 538 24.57 -5.78 19.88
CA GLY A 538 25.11 -4.74 19.01
C GLY A 538 24.20 -4.30 17.86
N GLY A 539 22.99 -4.86 17.75
CA GLY A 539 21.97 -4.40 16.80
C GLY A 539 21.41 -3.04 17.17
N GLY A 540 20.85 -2.33 16.18
CA GLY A 540 20.14 -1.06 16.36
C GLY A 540 18.62 -1.23 16.40
N PHE A 541 17.94 -0.47 17.24
CA PHE A 541 16.49 -0.39 17.26
C PHE A 541 15.99 1.05 17.16
N ILE A 542 15.12 1.35 16.21
CA ILE A 542 14.52 2.68 16.04
C ILE A 542 13.02 2.55 16.24
N GLY A 543 12.50 3.26 17.25
CA GLY A 543 11.07 3.35 17.52
C GLY A 543 10.50 4.71 17.14
N VAL A 544 9.37 4.75 16.41
CA VAL A 544 8.73 5.98 15.98
C VAL A 544 7.25 5.96 16.30
N GLY A 545 6.76 7.03 16.94
CA GLY A 545 5.39 7.15 17.41
C GLY A 545 5.17 6.42 18.74
N GLU A 546 4.41 5.35 18.73
CA GLU A 546 4.19 4.44 19.86
C GLU A 546 4.75 3.03 19.56
N PRO A 547 6.07 2.93 19.41
CA PRO A 547 6.73 1.66 19.10
C PRO A 547 6.72 0.73 20.31
N ALA A 548 6.61 -0.56 20.05
CA ALA A 548 6.59 -1.59 21.10
C ALA A 548 5.55 -1.31 22.21
N ALA A 549 4.44 -0.68 21.86
CA ALA A 549 3.45 -0.20 22.80
C ALA A 549 2.32 -1.21 23.02
N HIS A 550 2.14 -1.59 24.28
CA HIS A 550 0.97 -2.30 24.79
C HIS A 550 0.97 -2.19 26.32
N GLN A 551 -0.16 -1.76 26.92
CA GLN A 551 -0.23 -1.62 28.38
C GLN A 551 -0.11 -2.95 29.09
N TRP A 552 1.03 -3.22 29.70
CA TRP A 552 1.30 -4.48 30.39
C TRP A 552 2.32 -4.35 31.52
N GLN A 553 2.03 -4.93 32.68
CA GLN A 553 2.96 -5.03 33.83
C GLN A 553 3.66 -3.71 34.23
N GLY A 554 2.89 -2.62 34.24
CA GLY A 554 3.39 -1.30 34.65
C GLY A 554 4.14 -0.52 33.60
N LYS A 555 4.17 -1.00 32.36
CA LYS A 555 4.81 -0.34 31.21
C LYS A 555 3.80 -0.17 30.07
N PHE A 556 4.01 0.84 29.27
CA PHE A 556 3.34 1.01 27.98
C PHE A 556 4.29 0.68 26.82
N PHE A 557 5.50 1.22 26.82
CA PHE A 557 6.56 0.78 25.90
C PHE A 557 7.28 -0.44 26.44
N GLN A 558 7.06 -1.61 25.85
CA GLN A 558 7.64 -2.86 26.32
C GLN A 558 9.15 -2.97 26.07
N LEU A 559 9.72 -2.03 25.29
CA LEU A 559 11.16 -1.84 25.07
C LEU A 559 11.67 -0.52 25.66
N ASP A 560 11.09 -0.05 26.77
CA ASP A 560 11.47 1.19 27.44
C ASP A 560 12.96 1.24 27.80
N ASP A 561 13.53 0.11 28.20
CA ASP A 561 14.96 -0.05 28.52
C ASP A 561 15.87 0.10 27.30
N VAL A 562 15.40 -0.24 26.11
CA VAL A 562 16.10 -0.07 24.82
C VAL A 562 15.92 1.36 24.28
N LEU A 563 14.69 1.87 24.33
CA LEU A 563 14.35 3.20 23.79
C LEU A 563 14.77 4.35 24.70
N GLY A 564 14.86 4.09 26.00
CA GLY A 564 15.16 5.11 26.99
C GLY A 564 14.01 6.01 27.38
N VAL A 565 12.81 5.70 26.93
CA VAL A 565 11.61 6.52 27.17
C VAL A 565 10.43 5.65 27.53
N GLU A 566 9.43 6.27 28.18
CA GLU A 566 8.13 5.67 28.49
C GLU A 566 7.04 6.72 28.26
N GLU A 567 5.81 6.27 28.08
CA GLU A 567 4.64 7.13 27.95
C GLU A 567 3.79 7.08 29.23
N GLU A 568 3.48 8.24 29.78
CA GLU A 568 2.57 8.35 30.93
C GLU A 568 1.11 8.27 30.46
N ARG A 569 0.45 7.21 30.89
CA ARG A 569 -0.96 6.91 30.55
C ARG A 569 -1.92 7.20 31.70
N GLY A 570 -1.47 7.88 32.75
CA GLY A 570 -2.24 8.15 33.95
C GLY A 570 -2.21 7.01 35.00
N PHE A 571 -1.34 6.02 34.80
CA PHE A 571 -1.21 4.89 35.71
C PHE A 571 -0.04 5.02 36.69
N ASN A 572 1.03 5.65 36.28
CA ASN A 572 2.28 5.79 37.09
C ASN A 572 2.49 7.17 37.61
N LEU A 573 1.86 8.20 37.04
CA LEU A 573 2.00 9.62 37.36
C LEU A 573 3.44 10.13 37.27
N ASN A 574 4.19 9.57 36.31
CA ASN A 574 5.54 10.04 35.98
C ASN A 574 5.46 11.23 35.02
N THR A 575 6.45 12.12 35.15
CA THR A 575 6.52 13.30 34.28
C THR A 575 7.93 13.87 34.28
N ASP A 576 8.38 14.38 33.14
CA ASP A 576 9.59 15.20 33.01
C ASP A 576 9.25 16.65 33.37
N LYS A 577 9.01 16.90 34.63
CA LYS A 577 8.58 18.19 35.16
C LYS A 577 9.66 19.27 35.11
N TYR A 578 10.93 18.87 34.97
CA TYR A 578 12.08 19.77 35.04
C TYR A 578 12.85 19.74 33.71
N ASN A 579 13.59 20.81 33.42
CA ASN A 579 14.41 20.93 32.24
C ASN A 579 15.54 19.93 32.26
N TRP A 580 15.59 19.13 31.25
CA TRP A 580 16.71 18.24 30.95
C TRP A 580 17.63 18.93 29.94
N GLU A 581 18.92 18.60 29.98
CA GLU A 581 19.87 19.04 28.98
C GLU A 581 19.56 18.39 27.64
N GLU A 582 19.37 19.19 26.57
CA GLU A 582 19.29 18.73 25.20
C GLU A 582 20.69 18.52 24.59
N HIS A 583 20.87 17.44 23.88
CA HIS A 583 22.12 17.12 23.20
C HIS A 583 21.98 17.34 21.69
N ARG A 584 21.71 18.54 21.23
CA ARG A 584 21.53 18.89 19.82
C ARG A 584 22.81 18.80 18.98
N ASP A 585 23.97 18.69 19.64
CA ASP A 585 25.27 18.39 19.02
C ASP A 585 25.47 16.93 18.65
N HIS A 586 24.47 16.09 18.89
CA HIS A 586 24.55 14.67 18.64
C HIS A 586 24.66 14.36 17.13
N PHE A 587 25.39 13.27 16.80
CA PHE A 587 25.59 12.79 15.42
C PHE A 587 24.33 12.77 14.58
N ILE A 588 23.19 12.36 15.11
CA ILE A 588 21.91 12.26 14.38
C ILE A 588 21.47 13.62 13.83
N LEU A 589 21.77 14.71 14.52
CA LEU A 589 21.31 16.06 14.18
C LEU A 589 22.41 16.94 13.54
N ALA A 590 23.65 16.46 13.45
CA ALA A 590 24.82 17.31 13.17
C ALA A 590 24.82 18.03 11.82
N ASP A 591 24.12 17.56 10.80
CA ASP A 591 23.98 18.22 9.50
C ASP A 591 22.51 18.49 9.11
N VAL A 592 21.67 18.59 10.12
CA VAL A 592 20.26 18.93 9.96
C VAL A 592 20.04 20.37 10.36
N GLU A 593 20.01 21.25 9.38
CA GLU A 593 19.72 22.67 9.62
C GLU A 593 18.23 22.89 9.91
N GLY A 594 17.93 23.69 10.93
CA GLY A 594 16.57 24.01 11.38
C GLY A 594 15.93 22.92 12.24
N ASP A 595 14.64 23.07 12.52
CA ASP A 595 13.92 22.16 13.40
C ASP A 595 13.48 20.89 12.70
N VAL A 596 13.53 19.76 13.41
CA VAL A 596 12.94 18.50 12.99
C VAL A 596 11.42 18.62 13.07
N ASP A 597 10.73 18.18 12.02
CA ASP A 597 9.28 18.12 12.01
C ASP A 597 8.83 16.76 12.58
N PHE A 598 8.13 16.80 13.71
CA PHE A 598 7.55 15.62 14.34
C PHE A 598 6.08 15.41 13.98
N GLY A 599 5.49 16.28 13.13
CA GLY A 599 4.05 16.31 12.90
C GLY A 599 3.29 16.68 14.18
N GLU A 600 2.25 15.91 14.50
CA GLU A 600 1.57 16.11 15.78
C GLU A 600 2.41 15.62 16.98
N GLY A 601 3.33 14.67 16.75
CA GLY A 601 4.16 14.05 17.79
C GLY A 601 3.36 13.33 18.87
N LYS A 602 3.98 12.40 19.57
CA LYS A 602 3.33 11.78 20.74
C LYS A 602 3.51 12.63 21.99
N LYS A 603 2.53 12.56 22.89
CA LYS A 603 2.47 13.35 24.13
C LYS A 603 2.77 12.47 25.33
N ASN A 604 3.03 13.12 26.47
CA ASN A 604 3.31 12.46 27.74
C ASN A 604 4.53 11.53 27.72
N ILE A 605 5.46 11.77 26.82
CA ILE A 605 6.69 10.97 26.71
C ILE A 605 7.72 11.54 27.68
N PHE A 606 8.25 10.71 28.57
CA PHE A 606 9.28 11.07 29.52
C PHE A 606 10.51 10.17 29.43
N ALA A 607 11.69 10.73 29.79
CA ALA A 607 12.95 10.02 29.72
C ALA A 607 13.18 9.11 30.94
N LEU A 608 13.76 7.97 30.72
CA LEU A 608 14.26 7.08 31.77
C LEU A 608 15.73 7.41 32.12
N PRO A 609 16.25 6.94 33.26
CA PRO A 609 17.67 7.12 33.62
C PRO A 609 18.63 6.67 32.50
N GLU A 610 19.73 7.39 32.35
CA GLU A 610 20.81 7.17 31.39
C GLU A 610 20.40 7.42 29.92
N THR A 611 19.25 8.03 29.68
CA THR A 611 18.80 8.46 28.37
C THR A 611 19.38 9.80 27.99
N ARG A 612 19.85 9.95 26.74
CA ARG A 612 20.22 11.27 26.18
C ARG A 612 19.07 11.82 25.37
N ILE A 613 18.49 12.91 25.85
CA ILE A 613 17.45 13.65 25.15
C ILE A 613 18.11 14.50 24.07
N LEU A 614 17.71 14.32 22.81
CA LEU A 614 18.21 15.12 21.69
C LEU A 614 17.34 16.34 21.44
N ILE A 615 16.03 16.16 21.50
CA ILE A 615 15.03 17.23 21.31
C ILE A 615 13.87 16.99 22.28
N GLN A 616 13.42 18.05 22.92
CA GLN A 616 12.20 18.10 23.73
C GLN A 616 11.36 19.33 23.38
N ASN A 617 10.08 19.28 23.69
CA ASN A 617 9.16 20.39 23.57
C ASN A 617 8.25 20.44 24.82
N ASP A 618 8.19 21.54 25.53
CA ASP A 618 7.38 21.68 26.74
C ASP A 618 7.55 20.53 27.76
N HIS A 619 8.80 20.08 27.98
CA HIS A 619 9.17 18.92 28.80
C HIS A 619 8.78 17.54 28.25
N GLU A 620 8.27 17.50 27.05
CA GLU A 620 7.95 16.22 26.34
C GLU A 620 9.12 15.80 25.47
N VAL A 621 9.55 14.57 25.60
CA VAL A 621 10.64 14.03 24.77
C VAL A 621 10.13 13.84 23.35
N GLN A 622 10.76 14.52 22.38
CA GLN A 622 10.47 14.34 20.97
C GLN A 622 11.47 13.39 20.30
N MET A 623 12.72 13.43 20.74
CA MET A 623 13.77 12.51 20.26
C MET A 623 14.74 12.19 21.37
N ALA A 624 15.06 10.93 21.52
CA ALA A 624 16.01 10.44 22.52
C ALA A 624 16.81 9.24 22.01
N VAL A 625 17.97 9.00 22.64
CA VAL A 625 18.83 7.87 22.35
C VAL A 625 19.32 7.23 23.64
N LYS A 626 19.51 5.89 23.56
CA LYS A 626 20.03 5.10 24.67
C LYS A 626 20.94 3.97 24.20
N THR A 627 21.91 3.62 25.01
CA THR A 627 22.72 2.40 24.81
C THR A 627 22.12 1.26 25.60
N PHE A 628 22.00 0.09 25.00
CA PHE A 628 21.56 -1.14 25.65
C PHE A 628 22.51 -2.27 25.31
N GLY A 629 23.33 -2.69 26.28
CA GLY A 629 24.44 -3.60 26.04
C GLY A 629 25.47 -3.01 25.07
N LYS A 630 25.69 -3.67 23.93
CA LYS A 630 26.57 -3.19 22.84
C LYS A 630 25.80 -2.42 21.76
N GLY A 631 24.48 -2.49 21.75
CA GLY A 631 23.62 -1.87 20.75
C GLY A 631 23.01 -0.56 21.25
N ARG A 632 22.20 0.04 20.38
CA ARG A 632 21.69 1.39 20.57
C ARG A 632 20.21 1.50 20.15
N GLY A 633 19.42 2.17 21.00
CA GLY A 633 18.04 2.51 20.73
C GLY A 633 17.86 3.99 20.40
N VAL A 634 16.94 4.29 19.50
CA VAL A 634 16.51 5.63 19.11
C VAL A 634 15.01 5.73 19.25
N TYR A 635 14.51 6.75 19.92
CA TYR A 635 13.09 7.10 19.97
C TYR A 635 12.84 8.40 19.21
N ILE A 636 11.75 8.44 18.43
CA ILE A 636 11.26 9.61 17.70
C ILE A 636 9.74 9.68 17.86
N SER A 637 9.20 10.79 18.35
CA SER A 637 7.77 10.94 18.67
C SER A 637 6.84 10.97 17.45
N GLY A 638 7.38 11.26 16.28
CA GLY A 638 6.71 11.27 14.98
C GLY A 638 7.68 11.69 13.89
N LEU A 639 7.50 11.20 12.66
CA LEU A 639 8.41 11.50 11.55
C LEU A 639 7.67 11.54 10.21
N PRO A 640 6.96 12.65 9.89
CA PRO A 640 6.40 12.83 8.56
C PRO A 640 7.51 12.91 7.52
N TYR A 641 7.18 12.60 6.25
CA TYR A 641 8.15 12.65 5.17
C TYR A 641 8.57 14.08 4.84
N SER A 642 9.88 14.31 4.84
CA SER A 642 10.56 15.43 4.21
C SER A 642 12.02 15.04 3.91
N PHE A 643 12.74 15.79 3.09
CA PHE A 643 14.17 15.52 2.86
C PHE A 643 14.99 15.69 4.14
N ARG A 644 14.63 16.68 4.97
CA ARG A 644 15.25 16.88 6.28
C ARG A 644 15.02 15.68 7.19
N ASN A 645 13.79 15.24 7.34
CA ASN A 645 13.45 14.09 8.17
C ASN A 645 14.05 12.77 7.62
N SER A 646 14.18 12.65 6.30
CA SER A 646 14.91 11.52 5.68
C SER A 646 16.39 11.52 6.07
N ARG A 647 17.03 12.69 6.18
CA ARG A 647 18.40 12.83 6.67
C ARG A 647 18.50 12.45 8.15
N VAL A 648 17.56 12.86 8.99
CA VAL A 648 17.49 12.46 10.40
C VAL A 648 17.42 10.95 10.51
N LEU A 649 16.51 10.29 9.75
CA LEU A 649 16.38 8.85 9.74
C LEU A 649 17.67 8.16 9.24
N TYR A 650 18.27 8.66 8.15
CA TYR A 650 19.52 8.13 7.62
C TYR A 650 20.62 8.08 8.68
N ARG A 651 20.82 9.20 9.40
CA ARG A 651 21.82 9.31 10.47
C ARG A 651 21.44 8.49 11.71
N ALA A 652 20.14 8.42 12.04
CA ALA A 652 19.66 7.54 13.11
C ALA A 652 19.96 6.05 12.85
N VAL A 653 19.80 5.59 11.60
CA VAL A 653 20.17 4.23 11.19
C VAL A 653 21.67 4.00 11.33
N LEU A 654 22.52 4.93 10.85
CA LEU A 654 23.98 4.77 10.98
C LEU A 654 24.42 4.76 12.46
N TRP A 655 23.86 5.66 13.27
CA TRP A 655 24.21 5.72 14.68
C TRP A 655 23.77 4.45 15.44
N SER A 656 22.54 4.00 15.22
CA SER A 656 22.02 2.79 15.88
C SER A 656 22.77 1.53 15.46
N ALA A 657 23.28 1.48 14.23
CA ALA A 657 24.14 0.42 13.72
C ALA A 657 25.62 0.55 14.12
N SER A 658 26.01 1.54 14.92
CA SER A 658 27.42 1.83 15.26
C SER A 658 28.31 2.00 14.02
N ALA A 659 27.83 2.73 13.02
CA ALA A 659 28.42 2.88 11.68
C ALA A 659 28.60 4.35 11.27
N GLU A 660 28.86 5.24 12.23
CA GLU A 660 29.04 6.66 11.99
C GLU A 660 30.19 6.98 11.01
N ASP A 661 31.22 6.13 10.98
CA ASP A 661 32.36 6.21 10.07
C ASP A 661 32.03 5.92 8.61
N GLU A 662 30.89 5.24 8.34
CA GLU A 662 30.39 4.99 6.99
C GLU A 662 29.71 6.23 6.35
N LEU A 663 29.44 7.29 7.14
CA LEU A 663 28.74 8.49 6.65
C LEU A 663 29.44 9.09 5.43
N ASN A 664 30.78 9.17 5.43
CA ASN A 664 31.56 9.83 4.38
C ASN A 664 31.81 8.93 3.15
N ARG A 665 30.87 8.05 2.81
CA ARG A 665 30.90 7.19 1.62
C ARG A 665 29.63 7.35 0.80
N TRP A 666 29.75 7.80 -0.45
CA TRP A 666 28.63 8.03 -1.34
C TRP A 666 27.57 8.94 -0.69
N TYR A 667 28.03 10.09 -0.22
CA TYR A 667 27.28 11.00 0.63
C TYR A 667 27.34 12.44 0.13
N SER A 668 26.34 13.23 0.46
CA SER A 668 26.26 14.66 0.22
C SER A 668 26.00 15.38 1.54
N THR A 669 26.68 16.49 1.79
CA THR A 669 26.46 17.32 3.00
C THR A 669 25.11 18.03 2.99
N ASN A 670 24.51 18.24 1.83
CA ASN A 670 23.21 18.87 1.68
C ASN A 670 22.10 17.79 1.64
N TYR A 671 21.14 17.84 2.54
CA TYR A 671 20.06 16.85 2.61
C TYR A 671 19.09 16.86 1.41
N ASN A 672 19.09 17.94 0.61
CA ASN A 672 18.34 18.00 -0.66
C ASN A 672 19.05 17.31 -1.82
N VAL A 673 20.30 16.93 -1.62
CA VAL A 673 21.14 16.30 -2.66
C VAL A 673 21.52 14.89 -2.19
N GLU A 674 21.33 13.91 -3.07
CA GLU A 674 21.62 12.50 -2.80
C GLU A 674 22.68 11.95 -3.74
N VAL A 675 23.42 10.92 -3.28
CA VAL A 675 24.44 10.23 -4.08
C VAL A 675 24.04 8.76 -4.19
N HIS A 676 23.94 8.25 -5.40
CA HIS A 676 23.63 6.85 -5.67
C HIS A 676 24.76 6.22 -6.50
N ALA A 677 25.39 5.18 -5.96
CA ALA A 677 26.54 4.54 -6.58
C ALA A 677 26.20 3.14 -7.09
N TYR A 678 26.52 2.88 -8.35
CA TYR A 678 26.34 1.60 -9.05
C TYR A 678 27.73 1.01 -9.31
N VAL A 679 28.34 0.51 -8.23
CA VAL A 679 29.75 0.08 -8.22
C VAL A 679 30.02 -0.99 -9.28
N LYS A 680 29.06 -1.90 -9.51
CA LYS A 680 29.23 -3.00 -10.48
C LYS A 680 29.35 -2.54 -11.93
N ASN A 681 28.81 -1.38 -12.27
CA ASN A 681 28.96 -0.79 -13.62
C ASN A 681 29.85 0.46 -13.65
N GLY A 682 30.59 0.71 -12.56
CA GLY A 682 31.60 1.77 -12.48
C GLY A 682 31.02 3.18 -12.51
N LYS A 683 29.78 3.39 -12.10
CA LYS A 683 29.11 4.70 -12.17
C LYS A 683 28.50 5.13 -10.85
N TYR A 684 28.38 6.44 -10.66
CA TYR A 684 27.54 7.03 -9.63
C TYR A 684 26.87 8.29 -10.16
N CYS A 685 25.79 8.70 -9.54
CA CYS A 685 25.14 9.96 -9.81
C CYS A 685 24.96 10.79 -8.54
N VAL A 686 24.91 12.10 -8.73
CA VAL A 686 24.53 13.09 -7.73
C VAL A 686 23.23 13.74 -8.21
N VAL A 687 22.25 13.83 -7.32
CA VAL A 687 20.87 14.21 -7.65
C VAL A 687 20.41 15.34 -6.76
N ASN A 688 20.01 16.46 -7.33
CA ASN A 688 19.28 17.50 -6.63
C ASN A 688 17.78 17.17 -6.66
N ASN A 689 17.20 16.92 -5.50
CA ASN A 689 15.79 16.55 -5.33
C ASN A 689 14.86 17.76 -5.13
N THR A 690 15.34 18.97 -5.46
CA THR A 690 14.53 20.20 -5.37
C THR A 690 14.52 20.95 -6.69
N TYR A 691 13.57 21.84 -6.85
CA TYR A 691 13.47 22.75 -8.00
C TYR A 691 14.18 24.10 -7.75
N GLU A 692 15.17 24.09 -6.85
CA GLU A 692 16.07 25.20 -6.57
C GLU A 692 17.51 24.72 -6.74
N SER A 693 18.43 25.62 -7.07
CA SER A 693 19.85 25.29 -7.12
C SER A 693 20.39 24.97 -5.73
N GLN A 694 21.31 24.04 -5.64
CA GLN A 694 21.89 23.54 -4.40
C GLN A 694 23.42 23.51 -4.47
N ASP A 695 24.06 23.92 -3.40
CA ASP A 695 25.50 23.73 -3.19
C ASP A 695 25.73 22.60 -2.19
N THR A 696 26.73 21.78 -2.43
CA THR A 696 27.05 20.65 -1.56
C THR A 696 28.53 20.26 -1.66
N VAL A 697 28.97 19.44 -0.68
CA VAL A 697 30.21 18.67 -0.80
C VAL A 697 29.83 17.20 -0.97
N VAL A 698 30.34 16.58 -2.02
CA VAL A 698 30.09 15.18 -2.35
C VAL A 698 31.28 14.34 -1.89
N TYR A 699 31.00 13.28 -1.14
CA TYR A 699 31.96 12.24 -0.74
C TYR A 699 31.81 11.02 -1.65
N LYS A 700 32.93 10.51 -2.18
CA LYS A 700 32.99 9.27 -2.97
C LYS A 700 33.14 8.03 -2.07
N GLY A 701 33.13 6.84 -2.69
CA GLY A 701 33.29 5.57 -2.00
C GLY A 701 34.63 5.37 -1.27
N ASP A 702 35.69 6.05 -1.72
CA ASP A 702 37.02 6.06 -1.10
C ASP A 702 37.19 7.14 0.00
N GLY A 703 36.12 7.90 0.28
CA GLY A 703 36.13 8.99 1.25
C GLY A 703 36.70 10.32 0.73
N SER A 704 37.21 10.38 -0.50
CA SER A 704 37.58 11.64 -1.13
C SER A 704 36.37 12.51 -1.41
N SER A 705 36.52 13.84 -1.37
CA SER A 705 35.39 14.74 -1.52
C SER A 705 35.69 15.92 -2.46
N PHE A 706 34.67 16.53 -3.02
CA PHE A 706 34.72 17.71 -3.83
C PHE A 706 33.48 18.59 -3.70
N PRO A 707 33.61 19.92 -3.81
CA PRO A 707 32.45 20.81 -3.84
C PRO A 707 31.71 20.68 -5.18
N LEU A 708 30.38 20.80 -5.13
CA LEU A 708 29.54 20.69 -6.31
C LEU A 708 28.35 21.64 -6.22
N HIS A 709 28.15 22.39 -7.32
CA HIS A 709 26.95 23.15 -7.58
C HIS A 709 26.00 22.33 -8.47
N MET A 710 24.74 22.27 -8.10
CA MET A 710 23.68 21.57 -8.82
C MET A 710 22.57 22.55 -9.19
N ASP A 711 22.19 22.57 -10.45
CA ASP A 711 21.01 23.30 -10.91
C ASP A 711 19.72 22.63 -10.39
N ALA A 712 18.60 23.35 -10.52
CA ALA A 712 17.28 22.85 -10.12
C ALA A 712 16.97 21.49 -10.75
N ASN A 713 16.63 20.51 -9.93
CA ASN A 713 16.25 19.14 -10.33
C ASN A 713 17.31 18.38 -11.15
N GLU A 714 18.57 18.80 -11.12
CA GLU A 714 19.65 18.25 -11.94
C GLU A 714 20.14 16.88 -11.46
N ILE A 715 20.54 16.02 -12.42
CA ILE A 715 21.29 14.78 -12.16
C ILE A 715 22.61 14.86 -12.92
N LYS A 716 23.71 14.66 -12.19
CA LYS A 716 25.05 14.53 -12.78
C LYS A 716 25.57 13.11 -12.62
N TRP A 717 26.02 12.52 -13.73
CA TRP A 717 26.61 11.20 -13.78
C TRP A 717 28.13 11.26 -13.84
N TYR A 718 28.80 10.39 -13.09
CA TYR A 718 30.23 10.29 -12.98
C TYR A 718 30.71 8.84 -13.12
N GLN A 719 31.98 8.69 -13.52
CA GLN A 719 32.67 7.40 -13.40
C GLN A 719 33.28 7.26 -12.00
N ILE A 720 33.32 6.02 -11.47
CA ILE A 720 33.96 5.70 -10.19
C ILE A 720 35.47 5.66 -10.37
#